data_d43ad69bc15017397e957b9e24f79381
#
_entry.id   d43ad69bc15017397e957b9e24f79381
#
_cell.length_a   1.000
_cell.length_b   1.000
_cell.length_c   1.000
_cell.angle_alpha   90.00
_cell.angle_beta   90.00
_cell.angle_gamma   90.00
#
_symmetry.space_group_name_H-M   'P 1'
#
loop_
_entity.id
_entity.type
_entity.pdbx_description
1 polymer ?
#
loop_
_entity_poly.entity_id
_entity_poly.type
_entity_poly.pdbx_seq_one_letter_code
_entity_poly.pdbx_strand_id
1 'polypeptide(L)'
;MLIPFYPCFCHTFYTFRSPRQPPACGSVVQPRIPEKSLFQVCKYTIYLINPQFANIFFHFRHPRDTLPQEKIYPSVCECHITNNAPSRRKLHGGRPTMRKKRPTRNILPRNCIILWKTLLLHNLTDSDIMVKILWVDDEIELLKPHVLFLRQKGYEVDTCNNGYDAIDMATEGGYDLIILDEMMPGMTGLETLPKIKEVRPTTPVIMVTKSEEENIMDKAIGSKIADYIIKPVNPNQVLLSIKKNVHQQQLVTEQTTADYRVEFGRISNALQMAENFSDWCNIYRRITSWDIELSESSDASIKEVIQFQKSEANQAFSKFVRRNYFDWINRRDDLTPVMSHTLMRSRILPVADENSKTTLLLIDNFRYDQWRSINPLLRGYYDVAVDDFYCAILPTATQYARNAIFAGLMPLAIDRLMPERWLNDNEEGGKNQYEEEFLKRLMSQNGKSWKFSFDKLVRPEQGRKLVDNIQKVYDADFSVIVYNFLDILSHARTETDIIRELTEDDAAFRSLTRSWFEHSDLYTILKLLSERGHTVVITSDHGTIRVDNPVKVTGDRETSANLRYKTGRNLAYNSREVYEILKPEDVQLPSSNLTSSYIFAYNTDFLVYNNDANRHIRYYRNTFQHGGISMEEMIVPYIVLKPKQ
;
A
#
# COMPACT_ATOMS: atom_id res chain seq x y z
N MET A 1 40.66 -26.38 17.26
CA MET A 1 39.98 -27.71 17.35
C MET A 1 38.48 -27.43 17.24
N LEU A 2 37.83 -28.06 16.30
CA LEU A 2 36.42 -28.04 15.90
C LEU A 2 36.09 -27.16 14.68
N ILE A 3 35.82 -27.91 13.64
CA ILE A 3 35.48 -27.52 12.27
C ILE A 3 33.96 -27.34 12.17
N PRO A 4 33.44 -26.32 11.49
CA PRO A 4 32.02 -26.28 11.10
C PRO A 4 31.84 -26.86 9.69
N PHE A 5 30.80 -27.67 9.56
CA PHE A 5 30.27 -28.23 8.32
C PHE A 5 29.56 -27.13 7.49
N TYR A 6 29.88 -27.09 6.20
CA TYR A 6 29.11 -26.41 5.17
C TYR A 6 28.24 -27.40 4.42
N PRO A 7 26.99 -27.11 4.08
CA PRO A 7 26.27 -27.82 3.04
C PRO A 7 26.42 -27.10 1.68
N CYS A 8 26.82 -27.88 0.67
CA CYS A 8 26.88 -27.49 -0.74
C CYS A 8 25.47 -27.26 -1.32
N PHE A 9 25.23 -26.11 -1.90
CA PHE A 9 24.13 -25.87 -2.85
C PHE A 9 24.66 -25.99 -4.28
N CYS A 10 24.11 -26.96 -5.05
CA CYS A 10 24.31 -27.05 -6.48
C CYS A 10 23.41 -26.09 -7.22
N HIS A 11 23.98 -25.08 -7.88
CA HIS A 11 23.29 -24.27 -8.88
C HIS A 11 23.37 -24.94 -10.25
N THR A 12 22.22 -25.28 -10.83
CA THR A 12 22.11 -25.73 -12.20
C THR A 12 21.69 -24.54 -13.08
N PHE A 13 22.61 -24.03 -13.89
CA PHE A 13 22.32 -23.02 -14.92
C PHE A 13 21.83 -23.70 -16.21
N TYR A 14 20.68 -23.28 -16.71
CA TYR A 14 20.23 -23.58 -18.06
C TYR A 14 20.55 -22.42 -19.00
N THR A 15 21.46 -22.64 -19.96
CA THR A 15 21.69 -21.72 -21.08
C THR A 15 20.98 -22.24 -22.32
N PHE A 16 20.10 -21.43 -22.89
CA PHE A 16 19.51 -21.70 -24.20
C PHE A 16 20.49 -21.28 -25.31
N ARG A 17 20.87 -22.22 -26.18
CA ARG A 17 21.47 -21.96 -27.49
C ARG A 17 20.56 -22.46 -28.61
N SER A 18 20.47 -21.68 -29.66
CA SER A 18 19.77 -21.86 -30.93
C SER A 18 20.16 -23.15 -31.69
N PRO A 19 19.28 -23.73 -32.51
CA PRO A 19 19.46 -25.06 -33.06
C PRO A 19 20.30 -25.10 -34.34
N ARG A 20 21.21 -26.08 -34.44
CA ARG A 20 21.72 -26.64 -35.70
C ARG A 20 21.44 -28.14 -35.75
N GLN A 21 21.20 -28.64 -36.96
CA GLN A 21 20.66 -29.93 -37.39
C GLN A 21 21.34 -31.20 -36.83
N PRO A 22 20.63 -32.35 -36.90
CA PRO A 22 20.93 -33.57 -36.13
C PRO A 22 21.86 -34.57 -36.81
N PRO A 23 22.39 -35.52 -36.07
CA PRO A 23 22.48 -36.90 -36.52
C PRO A 23 21.83 -37.90 -35.56
N ALA A 24 21.60 -39.10 -36.08
CA ALA A 24 20.70 -40.15 -35.73
C ALA A 24 20.94 -40.93 -34.43
N CYS A 25 19.83 -41.53 -33.97
CA CYS A 25 19.67 -42.76 -33.17
C CYS A 25 20.52 -43.03 -31.91
N GLY A 26 19.81 -43.09 -30.77
CA GLY A 26 20.27 -43.71 -29.53
C GLY A 26 19.22 -43.58 -28.44
N SER A 27 18.73 -44.71 -27.97
CA SER A 27 17.71 -44.96 -26.96
C SER A 27 17.64 -43.96 -25.79
N VAL A 28 16.48 -43.37 -25.60
CA VAL A 28 16.19 -42.44 -24.49
C VAL A 28 15.49 -43.18 -23.36
N VAL A 29 16.14 -43.23 -22.20
CA VAL A 29 15.53 -43.59 -20.91
C VAL A 29 14.81 -42.35 -20.39
N GLN A 30 13.49 -42.44 -20.19
CA GLN A 30 12.68 -41.39 -19.57
C GLN A 30 12.86 -41.38 -18.04
N PRO A 31 13.15 -40.25 -17.42
CA PRO A 31 13.02 -40.11 -15.96
C PRO A 31 11.54 -39.87 -15.57
N ARG A 32 11.03 -40.67 -14.64
CA ARG A 32 9.71 -40.45 -13.99
C ARG A 32 9.76 -39.20 -13.14
N ILE A 33 8.86 -38.25 -13.37
CA ILE A 33 8.61 -37.08 -12.56
C ILE A 33 7.47 -37.42 -11.59
N PRO A 34 7.56 -37.06 -10.29
CA PRO A 34 6.49 -37.30 -9.31
C PRO A 34 5.26 -36.40 -9.55
N GLU A 35 4.07 -36.97 -9.40
CA GLU A 35 2.76 -36.39 -9.73
C GLU A 35 2.28 -35.18 -8.89
N LYS A 36 3.08 -34.55 -8.06
CA LYS A 36 2.62 -33.48 -7.16
C LYS A 36 2.98 -32.05 -7.59
N SER A 37 3.46 -31.79 -8.80
CA SER A 37 3.87 -30.44 -9.22
C SER A 37 3.17 -29.87 -10.45
N LEU A 38 2.00 -30.37 -10.83
CA LEU A 38 1.32 -30.00 -12.10
C LEU A 38 0.19 -28.95 -11.93
N PHE A 39 -0.01 -28.38 -10.74
CA PHE A 39 -1.11 -27.43 -10.49
C PHE A 39 -0.70 -25.96 -10.44
N GLN A 40 0.47 -25.57 -10.87
CA GLN A 40 0.92 -24.17 -10.71
C GLN A 40 1.49 -23.51 -11.98
N VAL A 41 1.05 -23.85 -13.17
CA VAL A 41 1.44 -23.10 -14.39
C VAL A 41 0.24 -22.95 -15.32
N CYS A 42 -0.67 -22.06 -14.99
CA CYS A 42 -1.50 -21.35 -15.96
C CYS A 42 -1.52 -19.87 -15.58
N LYS A 43 -0.36 -19.21 -15.67
CA LYS A 43 -0.30 -17.73 -15.74
C LYS A 43 -0.46 -17.34 -17.20
N TYR A 44 -1.54 -16.63 -17.50
CA TYR A 44 -1.78 -16.05 -18.81
C TYR A 44 -0.67 -15.08 -19.18
N THR A 45 0.14 -15.42 -20.18
CA THR A 45 1.07 -14.47 -20.80
C THR A 45 0.36 -13.86 -22.00
N ILE A 46 -0.06 -12.60 -21.88
CA ILE A 46 -0.64 -11.84 -22.98
C ILE A 46 0.52 -11.26 -23.81
N TYR A 47 0.73 -11.77 -25.01
CA TYR A 47 1.61 -11.12 -25.98
C TYR A 47 0.82 -10.07 -26.76
N LEU A 48 1.32 -8.85 -26.78
CA LEU A 48 0.86 -7.81 -27.69
C LEU A 48 1.21 -8.19 -29.12
N ILE A 49 0.21 -8.56 -29.89
CA ILE A 49 0.36 -8.90 -31.31
C ILE A 49 0.30 -7.60 -32.14
N ASN A 50 1.28 -7.44 -33.02
CA ASN A 50 1.43 -6.35 -33.97
C ASN A 50 0.20 -6.25 -34.90
N PRO A 51 -0.37 -5.04 -35.16
CA PRO A 51 -1.61 -4.85 -35.94
C PRO A 51 -1.57 -5.24 -37.40
N GLN A 52 -0.48 -5.82 -37.92
CA GLN A 52 -0.39 -6.26 -39.32
C GLN A 52 -0.96 -7.66 -39.59
N PHE A 53 -1.48 -8.36 -38.57
CA PHE A 53 -2.10 -9.68 -38.73
C PHE A 53 -3.55 -9.67 -38.25
N ALA A 54 -4.41 -8.98 -39.01
CA ALA A 54 -5.84 -8.97 -38.77
C ALA A 54 -6.51 -10.11 -39.53
N ASN A 55 -6.47 -11.32 -38.97
CA ASN A 55 -7.41 -12.42 -39.26
C ASN A 55 -7.01 -13.66 -38.45
N ILE A 56 -7.31 -13.63 -37.15
CA ILE A 56 -7.25 -14.84 -36.32
C ILE A 56 -8.66 -15.13 -35.83
N PHE A 57 -9.31 -16.14 -36.39
CA PHE A 57 -10.57 -16.68 -35.89
C PHE A 57 -10.29 -17.75 -34.84
N PHE A 58 -10.80 -17.59 -33.65
CA PHE A 58 -10.82 -18.63 -32.61
C PHE A 58 -12.07 -19.49 -32.80
N HIS A 59 -11.87 -20.77 -33.15
CA HIS A 59 -12.95 -21.75 -33.16
C HIS A 59 -12.83 -22.61 -31.90
N PHE A 60 -13.78 -22.45 -30.99
CA PHE A 60 -13.98 -23.38 -29.88
C PHE A 60 -14.91 -24.50 -30.35
N ARG A 61 -14.41 -25.73 -30.42
CA ARG A 61 -15.26 -26.91 -30.54
C ARG A 61 -15.44 -27.52 -29.15
N HIS A 62 -16.66 -27.50 -28.67
CA HIS A 62 -17.07 -28.31 -27.55
C HIS A 62 -17.37 -29.73 -28.05
N PRO A 63 -16.81 -30.79 -27.48
CA PRO A 63 -17.23 -32.15 -27.81
C PRO A 63 -18.48 -32.48 -26.96
N ARG A 64 -19.64 -32.30 -27.54
CA ARG A 64 -20.84 -33.04 -27.15
C ARG A 64 -21.21 -33.89 -28.35
N ASP A 65 -20.96 -35.18 -28.21
CA ASP A 65 -21.88 -36.25 -28.56
C ASP A 65 -21.17 -37.61 -28.48
N THR A 66 -21.84 -38.50 -27.75
CA THR A 66 -21.70 -39.95 -27.65
C THR A 66 -20.43 -40.53 -27.03
N LEU A 67 -20.56 -40.92 -25.74
CA LEU A 67 -20.23 -42.27 -25.27
C LEU A 67 -20.39 -42.38 -23.73
N PRO A 68 -20.55 -43.57 -23.13
CA PRO A 68 -21.15 -43.79 -21.81
C PRO A 68 -20.15 -43.57 -20.67
N GLN A 69 -20.75 -43.37 -19.51
CA GLN A 69 -20.10 -43.15 -18.21
C GLN A 69 -18.96 -44.12 -17.93
N GLU A 70 -17.74 -43.65 -17.87
CA GLU A 70 -16.68 -44.02 -16.93
C GLU A 70 -15.39 -43.26 -17.22
N LYS A 71 -14.82 -42.63 -16.18
CA LYS A 71 -13.50 -41.97 -16.12
C LYS A 71 -13.39 -40.58 -16.78
N ILE A 72 -13.51 -39.59 -15.94
CA ILE A 72 -13.15 -38.21 -16.25
C ILE A 72 -11.63 -38.07 -16.28
N TYR A 73 -11.05 -37.91 -17.48
CA TYR A 73 -9.70 -37.42 -17.66
C TYR A 73 -9.75 -35.92 -17.98
N PRO A 74 -8.81 -35.10 -17.48
CA PRO A 74 -8.76 -33.69 -17.82
C PRO A 74 -8.39 -33.49 -19.29
N SER A 75 -9.19 -32.70 -19.99
CA SER A 75 -9.04 -32.39 -21.41
C SER A 75 -7.77 -31.55 -21.67
N VAL A 76 -6.88 -32.06 -22.50
CA VAL A 76 -5.74 -31.32 -23.07
C VAL A 76 -6.28 -30.40 -24.17
N CYS A 77 -6.09 -29.11 -24.05
CA CYS A 77 -6.35 -28.16 -25.15
C CYS A 77 -5.14 -28.10 -26.09
N GLU A 78 -5.28 -28.68 -27.30
CA GLU A 78 -4.32 -28.49 -28.39
C GLU A 78 -4.72 -27.26 -29.23
N CYS A 79 -3.81 -26.30 -29.33
CA CYS A 79 -3.94 -25.14 -30.22
C CYS A 79 -3.23 -25.42 -31.55
N HIS A 80 -3.98 -25.56 -32.65
CA HIS A 80 -3.42 -25.60 -34.02
C HIS A 80 -3.40 -24.19 -34.62
N ILE A 81 -2.22 -23.77 -35.04
CA ILE A 81 -2.04 -22.50 -35.78
C ILE A 81 -1.88 -22.88 -37.26
N THR A 82 -2.82 -22.50 -38.11
CA THR A 82 -2.71 -22.64 -39.57
C THR A 82 -2.26 -21.29 -40.15
N ASN A 83 -1.08 -21.30 -40.77
CA ASN A 83 -0.56 -20.18 -41.57
C ASN A 83 -1.05 -20.31 -43.00
N ASN A 84 -1.97 -19.46 -43.44
CA ASN A 84 -2.28 -19.29 -44.86
C ASN A 84 -1.60 -18.01 -45.37
N ALA A 85 -0.52 -18.18 -46.13
CA ALA A 85 0.14 -17.11 -46.85
C ALA A 85 -0.46 -16.96 -48.25
N PRO A 86 -0.84 -15.77 -48.72
CA PRO A 86 -1.27 -15.58 -50.11
C PRO A 86 -0.06 -15.49 -51.04
N SER A 87 -0.18 -16.20 -52.16
CA SER A 87 0.81 -16.32 -53.23
C SER A 87 1.17 -14.95 -53.85
N ARG A 88 2.47 -14.71 -53.99
CA ARG A 88 3.03 -13.53 -54.69
C ARG A 88 2.87 -13.67 -56.18
N ARG A 89 2.15 -12.74 -56.82
CA ARG A 89 2.32 -12.42 -58.25
C ARG A 89 3.42 -11.36 -58.40
N LYS A 90 4.39 -11.67 -59.27
CA LYS A 90 5.45 -10.76 -59.70
C LYS A 90 4.89 -9.68 -60.62
N LEU A 91 5.21 -8.42 -60.35
CA LEU A 91 5.20 -7.36 -61.34
C LEU A 91 6.45 -6.45 -61.18
N HIS A 92 6.97 -6.06 -62.31
CA HIS A 92 8.25 -5.36 -62.51
C HIS A 92 8.26 -3.89 -62.13
N GLY A 93 9.40 -3.41 -61.66
CA GLY A 93 10.00 -2.14 -62.02
C GLY A 93 9.63 -0.91 -61.19
N GLY A 94 10.58 -0.39 -60.43
CA GLY A 94 10.53 0.97 -59.91
C GLY A 94 11.16 1.10 -58.53
N ARG A 95 12.36 1.70 -58.46
CA ARG A 95 12.99 2.10 -57.18
C ARG A 95 12.18 3.19 -56.52
N PRO A 96 11.79 3.08 -55.24
CA PRO A 96 11.40 4.23 -54.44
C PRO A 96 12.38 4.50 -53.31
N THR A 97 12.73 5.74 -53.19
CA THR A 97 13.47 6.39 -52.11
C THR A 97 12.79 6.15 -50.75
N MET A 98 13.56 5.69 -49.79
CA MET A 98 13.07 5.52 -48.40
C MET A 98 12.80 6.86 -47.71
N ARG A 99 11.54 7.22 -47.55
CA ARG A 99 11.10 8.17 -46.52
C ARG A 99 10.74 7.40 -45.26
N LYS A 100 11.51 7.58 -44.19
CA LYS A 100 11.22 7.07 -42.83
C LYS A 100 9.89 7.65 -42.32
N LYS A 101 8.84 6.83 -42.27
CA LYS A 101 7.62 7.16 -41.53
C LYS A 101 7.84 6.87 -40.04
N ARG A 102 7.57 7.87 -39.21
CA ARG A 102 7.51 7.74 -37.74
C ARG A 102 6.35 6.83 -37.33
N PRO A 103 6.49 6.00 -36.27
CA PRO A 103 5.38 5.19 -35.78
C PRO A 103 4.32 6.08 -35.09
N THR A 104 3.09 5.99 -35.54
CA THR A 104 1.92 6.59 -34.90
C THR A 104 1.53 5.74 -33.69
N ARG A 105 1.48 6.33 -32.50
CA ARG A 105 0.91 5.72 -31.28
C ARG A 105 -0.57 5.48 -31.50
N ASN A 106 -1.00 4.21 -31.47
CA ASN A 106 -2.42 3.86 -31.39
C ASN A 106 -2.93 4.11 -29.96
N ILE A 107 -3.72 5.15 -29.81
CA ILE A 107 -4.56 5.37 -28.62
C ILE A 107 -5.78 4.47 -28.82
N LEU A 108 -5.98 3.50 -27.92
CA LEU A 108 -7.21 2.68 -27.88
C LEU A 108 -8.43 3.61 -27.74
N PRO A 109 -9.53 3.39 -28.49
CA PRO A 109 -10.73 4.21 -28.38
C PRO A 109 -11.29 4.13 -26.95
N ARG A 110 -11.73 5.27 -26.40
CA ARG A 110 -12.34 5.39 -25.06
C ARG A 110 -13.43 4.35 -24.76
N ASN A 111 -14.13 3.89 -25.78
CA ASN A 111 -15.20 2.89 -25.65
C ASN A 111 -14.69 1.46 -25.35
N CYS A 112 -13.45 1.09 -25.73
CA CYS A 112 -12.89 -0.20 -25.37
C CYS A 112 -12.51 -0.29 -23.89
N ILE A 113 -12.10 0.83 -23.29
CA ILE A 113 -11.77 0.90 -21.86
C ILE A 113 -13.03 0.76 -21.01
N ILE A 114 -14.15 1.34 -21.44
CA ILE A 114 -15.45 1.24 -20.76
C ILE A 114 -16.01 -0.20 -20.87
N LEU A 115 -15.93 -0.81 -22.04
CA LEU A 115 -16.35 -2.23 -22.20
C LEU A 115 -15.48 -3.19 -21.35
N TRP A 116 -14.19 -2.93 -21.23
CA TRP A 116 -13.30 -3.74 -20.41
C TRP A 116 -13.58 -3.55 -18.91
N LYS A 117 -13.86 -2.31 -18.49
CA LYS A 117 -14.32 -1.99 -17.13
C LYS A 117 -15.64 -2.70 -16.79
N THR A 118 -16.59 -2.75 -17.73
CA THR A 118 -17.88 -3.43 -17.52
C THR A 118 -17.75 -4.97 -17.53
N LEU A 119 -16.84 -5.53 -18.35
CA LEU A 119 -16.57 -6.98 -18.37
C LEU A 119 -15.84 -7.45 -17.11
N LEU A 120 -14.89 -6.69 -16.57
CA LEU A 120 -14.24 -6.99 -15.28
C LEU A 120 -15.24 -6.99 -14.12
N LEU A 121 -16.19 -6.05 -14.14
CA LEU A 121 -17.24 -5.96 -13.12
C LEU A 121 -18.33 -7.04 -13.27
N HIS A 122 -18.51 -7.64 -14.46
CA HIS A 122 -19.53 -8.67 -14.73
C HIS A 122 -19.02 -10.10 -14.50
N ASN A 123 -17.72 -10.33 -14.52
CA ASN A 123 -17.11 -11.64 -14.26
C ASN A 123 -16.81 -11.91 -12.76
N LEU A 124 -17.31 -11.06 -11.87
CA LEU A 124 -17.20 -11.22 -10.40
C LEU A 124 -18.41 -11.96 -9.80
N THR A 125 -19.12 -12.78 -10.58
CA THR A 125 -20.16 -13.66 -10.03
C THR A 125 -19.64 -15.10 -10.02
N ASP A 126 -19.62 -15.65 -8.78
CA ASP A 126 -19.51 -17.06 -8.41
C ASP A 126 -18.22 -17.82 -8.85
N SER A 127 -17.14 -17.61 -8.08
CA SER A 127 -16.30 -18.75 -7.72
C SER A 127 -16.87 -19.31 -6.41
N ASP A 128 -17.51 -20.48 -6.47
CA ASP A 128 -17.86 -21.28 -5.30
C ASP A 128 -16.57 -21.63 -4.51
N ILE A 129 -16.18 -20.78 -3.56
CA ILE A 129 -15.18 -21.13 -2.56
C ILE A 129 -15.91 -22.10 -1.62
N MET A 130 -15.66 -23.39 -1.79
CA MET A 130 -16.23 -24.43 -0.92
C MET A 130 -15.64 -24.25 0.48
N VAL A 131 -16.48 -23.87 1.44
CA VAL A 131 -16.11 -23.69 2.84
C VAL A 131 -15.71 -25.03 3.44
N LYS A 132 -14.47 -25.07 4.00
CA LYS A 132 -13.87 -26.28 4.56
C LYS A 132 -13.98 -26.29 6.08
N ILE A 133 -14.61 -27.34 6.63
CA ILE A 133 -14.93 -27.49 8.06
C ILE A 133 -14.19 -28.71 8.62
N LEU A 134 -13.54 -28.57 9.77
CA LEU A 134 -13.06 -29.68 10.57
C LEU A 134 -14.06 -29.96 11.70
N TRP A 135 -14.60 -31.20 11.78
CA TRP A 135 -15.47 -31.62 12.88
C TRP A 135 -14.77 -32.67 13.74
N VAL A 136 -14.56 -32.31 15.00
CA VAL A 136 -13.83 -33.10 16.00
C VAL A 136 -14.83 -33.59 17.06
N ASP A 137 -15.01 -34.90 17.18
CA ASP A 137 -15.96 -35.51 18.17
C ASP A 137 -15.56 -36.99 18.34
N ASP A 138 -15.39 -37.49 19.56
CA ASP A 138 -14.99 -38.87 19.80
C ASP A 138 -16.07 -39.89 19.33
N GLU A 139 -17.31 -39.44 19.27
CA GLU A 139 -18.45 -40.20 18.72
C GLU A 139 -18.80 -39.80 17.28
N ILE A 140 -17.83 -39.29 16.49
CA ILE A 140 -18.04 -38.74 15.14
C ILE A 140 -18.74 -39.74 14.19
N GLU A 141 -18.57 -41.04 14.39
CA GLU A 141 -19.25 -42.07 13.62
C GLU A 141 -20.77 -42.01 13.75
N LEU A 142 -21.27 -41.59 14.92
CA LEU A 142 -22.72 -41.42 15.17
C LEU A 142 -23.25 -40.14 14.52
N LEU A 143 -22.36 -39.20 14.21
CA LEU A 143 -22.70 -37.93 13.59
C LEU A 143 -22.57 -37.93 12.05
N LYS A 144 -22.33 -39.12 11.43
CA LYS A 144 -22.31 -39.26 9.96
C LYS A 144 -23.52 -38.67 9.23
N PRO A 145 -24.76 -38.78 9.72
CA PRO A 145 -25.93 -38.14 9.10
C PRO A 145 -25.79 -36.60 9.06
N HIS A 146 -25.22 -36.00 10.10
CA HIS A 146 -24.97 -34.55 10.18
C HIS A 146 -23.89 -34.09 9.19
N VAL A 147 -22.80 -34.86 9.11
CA VAL A 147 -21.72 -34.61 8.14
C VAL A 147 -22.25 -34.69 6.70
N LEU A 148 -23.06 -35.72 6.39
CA LEU A 148 -23.70 -35.86 5.08
C LEU A 148 -24.68 -34.71 4.78
N PHE A 149 -25.44 -34.27 5.78
CA PHE A 149 -26.29 -33.09 5.63
C PHE A 149 -25.52 -31.83 5.29
N LEU A 150 -24.38 -31.55 5.96
CA LEU A 150 -23.57 -30.41 5.67
C LEU A 150 -22.92 -30.50 4.27
N ARG A 151 -22.44 -31.68 3.88
CA ARG A 151 -21.92 -31.92 2.53
C ARG A 151 -22.99 -31.69 1.44
N GLN A 152 -24.25 -32.10 1.68
CA GLN A 152 -25.37 -31.80 0.78
C GLN A 152 -25.70 -30.30 0.69
N LYS A 153 -25.31 -29.53 1.71
CA LYS A 153 -25.43 -28.04 1.73
C LYS A 153 -24.23 -27.30 1.09
N GLY A 154 -23.26 -28.02 0.53
CA GLY A 154 -22.13 -27.46 -0.18
C GLY A 154 -20.90 -27.22 0.68
N TYR A 155 -20.83 -27.76 1.89
CA TYR A 155 -19.64 -27.68 2.74
C TYR A 155 -18.71 -28.88 2.54
N GLU A 156 -17.39 -28.63 2.53
CA GLU A 156 -16.39 -29.69 2.65
C GLU A 156 -16.17 -29.97 4.13
N VAL A 157 -16.37 -31.21 4.58
CA VAL A 157 -16.27 -31.56 6.00
C VAL A 157 -15.27 -32.68 6.18
N ASP A 158 -14.15 -32.37 6.85
CA ASP A 158 -13.21 -33.37 7.37
C ASP A 158 -13.53 -33.67 8.81
N THR A 159 -13.21 -34.89 9.26
CA THR A 159 -13.57 -35.37 10.59
C THR A 159 -12.38 -36.02 11.29
N CYS A 160 -12.26 -35.84 12.60
CA CYS A 160 -11.36 -36.61 13.45
C CYS A 160 -12.02 -36.87 14.82
N ASN A 161 -11.44 -37.79 15.60
CA ASN A 161 -12.11 -38.32 16.81
C ASN A 161 -11.34 -37.99 18.11
N ASN A 162 -10.34 -37.15 18.05
CA ASN A 162 -9.55 -36.74 19.23
C ASN A 162 -8.89 -35.39 19.05
N GLY A 163 -8.47 -34.75 20.16
CA GLY A 163 -7.87 -33.44 20.18
C GLY A 163 -6.45 -33.37 19.57
N TYR A 164 -5.67 -34.45 19.61
CA TYR A 164 -4.33 -34.47 19.04
C TYR A 164 -4.37 -34.39 17.52
N ASP A 165 -5.15 -35.28 16.89
CA ASP A 165 -5.34 -35.28 15.43
C ASP A 165 -5.95 -33.95 14.96
N ALA A 166 -6.83 -33.36 15.78
CA ALA A 166 -7.42 -32.05 15.47
C ALA A 166 -6.39 -30.93 15.37
N ILE A 167 -5.39 -30.92 16.26
CA ILE A 167 -4.30 -29.93 16.23
C ILE A 167 -3.42 -30.15 15.00
N ASP A 168 -3.06 -31.40 14.70
CA ASP A 168 -2.25 -31.74 13.53
C ASP A 168 -2.96 -31.38 12.24
N MET A 169 -4.24 -31.74 12.09
CA MET A 169 -5.07 -31.38 10.94
C MET A 169 -5.27 -29.86 10.82
N ALA A 170 -5.47 -29.14 11.93
CA ALA A 170 -5.57 -27.68 11.91
C ALA A 170 -4.25 -27.01 11.50
N THR A 171 -3.11 -27.62 11.81
CA THR A 171 -1.78 -27.11 11.43
C THR A 171 -1.53 -27.29 9.94
N GLU A 172 -1.86 -28.46 9.38
CA GLU A 172 -1.59 -28.84 8.00
C GLU A 172 -2.68 -28.32 7.02
N GLY A 173 -3.95 -28.28 7.47
CA GLY A 173 -5.11 -27.93 6.66
C GLY A 173 -5.55 -26.47 6.76
N GLY A 174 -6.13 -25.92 5.69
CA GLY A 174 -6.79 -24.61 5.67
C GLY A 174 -8.28 -24.76 5.97
N TYR A 175 -8.69 -24.77 7.24
CA TYR A 175 -10.10 -24.83 7.64
C TYR A 175 -10.66 -23.43 7.89
N ASP A 176 -11.86 -23.18 7.36
CA ASP A 176 -12.61 -21.93 7.54
C ASP A 176 -13.37 -21.92 8.87
N LEU A 177 -13.65 -23.11 9.43
CA LEU A 177 -14.33 -23.29 10.71
C LEU A 177 -13.99 -24.64 11.32
N ILE A 178 -13.91 -24.70 12.66
CA ILE A 178 -13.72 -25.95 13.42
C ILE A 178 -14.89 -26.14 14.36
N ILE A 179 -15.48 -27.35 14.37
CA ILE A 179 -16.48 -27.79 15.33
C ILE A 179 -15.77 -28.75 16.28
N LEU A 180 -15.77 -28.46 17.58
CA LEU A 180 -14.97 -29.16 18.58
C LEU A 180 -15.82 -29.63 19.74
N ASP A 181 -15.90 -30.95 19.94
CA ASP A 181 -16.53 -31.52 21.12
C ASP A 181 -15.71 -31.22 22.38
N GLU A 182 -16.41 -30.93 23.47
CA GLU A 182 -15.80 -30.65 24.75
C GLU A 182 -15.28 -31.90 25.42
N MET A 183 -16.08 -33.00 25.41
CA MET A 183 -15.90 -34.22 26.19
C MET A 183 -15.22 -35.31 25.34
N MET A 184 -13.91 -35.22 25.14
CA MET A 184 -13.14 -36.22 24.40
C MET A 184 -12.13 -36.95 25.29
N PRO A 185 -11.89 -38.27 25.07
CA PRO A 185 -10.86 -39.01 25.79
C PRO A 185 -9.44 -38.48 25.52
N GLY A 186 -8.63 -38.41 26.56
CA GLY A 186 -7.23 -38.03 26.49
C GLY A 186 -6.99 -36.51 26.57
N MET A 187 -7.51 -35.74 25.63
CA MET A 187 -7.43 -34.26 25.63
C MET A 187 -8.86 -33.71 25.40
N THR A 188 -9.34 -32.93 26.36
CA THR A 188 -10.67 -32.30 26.29
C THR A 188 -10.69 -31.19 25.22
N GLY A 189 -11.89 -30.80 24.75
CA GLY A 189 -12.05 -29.68 23.83
C GLY A 189 -11.53 -28.37 24.40
N LEU A 190 -11.71 -28.12 25.70
CA LEU A 190 -11.19 -26.92 26.38
C LEU A 190 -9.66 -26.89 26.46
N GLU A 191 -8.99 -28.05 26.50
CA GLU A 191 -7.51 -28.15 26.44
C GLU A 191 -6.99 -28.08 25.00
N THR A 192 -7.79 -28.53 24.03
CA THR A 192 -7.48 -28.52 22.59
C THR A 192 -7.62 -27.11 21.99
N LEU A 193 -8.63 -26.36 22.41
CA LEU A 193 -8.97 -25.02 21.87
C LEU A 193 -7.78 -24.02 21.92
N PRO A 194 -7.07 -23.81 23.04
CA PRO A 194 -5.93 -22.90 23.07
C PRO A 194 -4.85 -23.30 22.06
N LYS A 195 -4.56 -24.58 21.91
CA LYS A 195 -3.54 -25.10 20.98
C LYS A 195 -3.92 -24.89 19.52
N ILE A 196 -5.21 -25.09 19.18
CA ILE A 196 -5.76 -24.74 17.87
C ILE A 196 -5.62 -23.22 17.62
N LYS A 197 -5.92 -22.39 18.63
CA LYS A 197 -5.83 -20.93 18.51
C LYS A 197 -4.38 -20.42 18.42
N GLU A 198 -3.39 -21.16 18.91
CA GLU A 198 -1.96 -20.85 18.70
C GLU A 198 -1.56 -21.00 17.23
N VAL A 199 -2.02 -22.06 16.54
CA VAL A 199 -1.69 -22.33 15.13
C VAL A 199 -2.64 -21.65 14.16
N ARG A 200 -3.90 -21.41 14.56
CA ARG A 200 -4.97 -20.77 13.76
C ARG A 200 -5.72 -19.72 14.56
N PRO A 201 -5.13 -18.54 14.83
CA PRO A 201 -5.75 -17.52 15.69
C PRO A 201 -7.09 -16.99 15.20
N THR A 202 -7.28 -16.92 13.89
CA THR A 202 -8.45 -16.31 13.23
C THR A 202 -9.57 -17.29 12.91
N THR A 203 -9.29 -18.60 12.82
CA THR A 203 -10.29 -19.62 12.48
C THR A 203 -11.33 -19.72 13.60
N PRO A 204 -12.63 -19.49 13.31
CA PRO A 204 -13.71 -19.62 14.29
C PRO A 204 -13.82 -21.07 14.78
N VAL A 205 -14.03 -21.23 16.08
CA VAL A 205 -14.24 -22.54 16.72
C VAL A 205 -15.62 -22.54 17.39
N ILE A 206 -16.46 -23.49 17.00
CA ILE A 206 -17.78 -23.79 17.65
C ILE A 206 -17.57 -24.94 18.62
N MET A 207 -17.86 -24.71 19.90
CA MET A 207 -17.77 -25.77 20.91
C MET A 207 -19.10 -26.55 20.95
N VAL A 208 -19.00 -27.88 21.06
CA VAL A 208 -20.17 -28.78 21.29
C VAL A 208 -20.03 -29.34 22.69
N THR A 209 -21.09 -29.28 23.52
CA THR A 209 -21.03 -29.67 24.93
C THR A 209 -22.33 -30.38 25.36
N LYS A 210 -22.25 -31.27 26.38
CA LYS A 210 -23.39 -31.92 27.03
C LYS A 210 -23.94 -31.13 28.23
N SER A 211 -23.22 -30.10 28.70
CA SER A 211 -23.53 -29.42 29.96
C SER A 211 -23.98 -27.96 29.70
N GLU A 212 -25.03 -27.55 30.44
CA GLU A 212 -25.45 -26.15 30.55
C GLU A 212 -24.79 -25.43 31.74
N GLU A 213 -23.75 -26.00 32.33
CA GLU A 213 -23.05 -25.40 33.48
C GLU A 213 -22.39 -24.07 33.16
N GLU A 214 -22.78 -23.05 33.88
CA GLU A 214 -22.29 -21.66 33.75
C GLU A 214 -20.77 -21.56 33.76
N ASN A 215 -20.06 -22.37 34.58
CA ASN A 215 -18.61 -22.40 34.71
C ASN A 215 -17.88 -22.90 33.46
N ILE A 216 -18.49 -23.76 32.64
CA ILE A 216 -17.90 -24.29 31.39
C ILE A 216 -18.08 -23.25 30.30
N MET A 217 -19.26 -22.60 30.24
CA MET A 217 -19.55 -21.52 29.32
C MET A 217 -18.62 -20.31 29.56
N ASP A 218 -18.38 -19.89 30.79
CA ASP A 218 -17.49 -18.78 31.12
C ASP A 218 -16.04 -19.05 30.72
N LYS A 219 -15.56 -20.29 30.94
CA LYS A 219 -14.23 -20.70 30.49
C LYS A 219 -14.09 -20.75 28.97
N ALA A 220 -15.09 -21.23 28.26
CA ALA A 220 -15.14 -21.32 26.82
C ALA A 220 -15.20 -19.89 26.18
N ILE A 221 -16.05 -19.01 26.73
CA ILE A 221 -16.13 -17.59 26.33
C ILE A 221 -14.78 -16.87 26.59
N GLY A 222 -14.18 -17.08 27.75
CA GLY A 222 -12.85 -16.56 28.05
C GLY A 222 -11.74 -17.05 27.12
N SER A 223 -11.92 -18.22 26.48
CA SER A 223 -10.98 -18.83 25.53
C SER A 223 -11.26 -18.46 24.06
N LYS A 224 -12.11 -17.45 23.80
CA LYS A 224 -12.41 -16.90 22.45
C LYS A 224 -13.06 -17.91 21.48
N ILE A 225 -14.06 -18.68 21.93
CA ILE A 225 -14.91 -19.46 21.03
C ILE A 225 -15.81 -18.52 20.22
N ALA A 226 -16.20 -18.97 19.02
CA ALA A 226 -17.10 -18.22 18.15
C ALA A 226 -18.57 -18.48 18.45
N ASP A 227 -18.93 -19.71 18.87
CA ASP A 227 -20.27 -20.11 19.24
C ASP A 227 -20.21 -21.43 20.06
N TYR A 228 -21.33 -21.85 20.63
CA TYR A 228 -21.47 -23.15 21.29
C TYR A 228 -22.80 -23.83 20.93
N ILE A 229 -22.81 -25.16 20.95
CA ILE A 229 -23.98 -26.01 20.67
C ILE A 229 -24.13 -27.04 21.78
N ILE A 230 -25.36 -27.21 22.31
CA ILE A 230 -25.67 -28.17 23.36
C ILE A 230 -26.11 -29.49 22.72
N LYS A 231 -25.56 -30.62 23.19
CA LYS A 231 -26.00 -31.96 22.77
C LYS A 231 -27.39 -32.26 23.38
N PRO A 232 -28.35 -32.87 22.66
CA PRO A 232 -28.19 -33.54 21.36
C PRO A 232 -28.09 -32.55 20.19
N VAL A 233 -27.11 -32.76 19.32
CA VAL A 233 -26.80 -31.87 18.19
C VAL A 233 -27.92 -31.92 17.15
N ASN A 234 -28.48 -30.75 16.81
CA ASN A 234 -29.45 -30.63 15.74
C ASN A 234 -28.75 -30.16 14.45
N PRO A 235 -28.87 -30.86 13.29
CA PRO A 235 -28.21 -30.47 12.05
C PRO A 235 -28.52 -29.04 11.59
N ASN A 236 -29.76 -28.56 11.81
CA ASN A 236 -30.11 -27.18 11.46
C ASN A 236 -29.46 -26.14 12.38
N GLN A 237 -29.27 -26.47 13.66
CA GLN A 237 -28.57 -25.60 14.62
C GLN A 237 -27.10 -25.49 14.25
N VAL A 238 -26.45 -26.61 13.89
CA VAL A 238 -25.07 -26.61 13.38
C VAL A 238 -24.99 -25.75 12.12
N LEU A 239 -25.86 -25.94 11.14
CA LEU A 239 -25.88 -25.15 9.91
C LEU A 239 -26.10 -23.66 10.20
N LEU A 240 -26.94 -23.30 11.16
CA LEU A 240 -27.17 -21.91 11.53
C LEU A 240 -25.90 -21.27 12.16
N SER A 241 -25.24 -22.02 13.06
CA SER A 241 -24.01 -21.57 13.70
C SER A 241 -22.86 -21.45 12.68
N ILE A 242 -22.71 -22.36 11.72
CA ILE A 242 -21.78 -22.27 10.61
C ILE A 242 -22.08 -21.01 9.80
N LYS A 243 -23.31 -20.79 9.36
CA LYS A 243 -23.73 -19.63 8.60
C LYS A 243 -23.40 -18.30 9.32
N LYS A 244 -23.68 -18.24 10.62
CA LYS A 244 -23.42 -17.10 11.47
C LYS A 244 -21.92 -16.77 11.51
N ASN A 245 -21.05 -17.78 11.61
CA ASN A 245 -19.63 -17.58 11.88
C ASN A 245 -18.75 -17.54 10.61
N VAL A 246 -19.12 -18.25 9.54
CA VAL A 246 -18.37 -18.27 8.25
C VAL A 246 -18.95 -17.26 7.28
N HIS A 247 -20.27 -17.24 7.07
CA HIS A 247 -20.88 -16.33 6.12
C HIS A 247 -20.93 -14.88 6.62
N GLN A 248 -20.78 -14.63 7.93
CA GLN A 248 -20.72 -13.25 8.41
C GLN A 248 -19.50 -12.52 7.83
N GLN A 249 -18.33 -13.18 7.76
CA GLN A 249 -17.15 -12.60 7.09
C GLN A 249 -17.37 -12.49 5.58
N GLN A 250 -17.94 -13.51 4.93
CA GLN A 250 -18.27 -13.44 3.50
C GLN A 250 -19.31 -12.35 3.20
N LEU A 251 -20.41 -12.29 3.97
CA LEU A 251 -21.43 -11.25 3.83
C LEU A 251 -20.87 -9.84 4.06
N VAL A 252 -19.97 -9.67 5.03
CA VAL A 252 -19.28 -8.39 5.24
C VAL A 252 -18.40 -8.07 4.04
N THR A 253 -17.63 -9.02 3.53
CA THR A 253 -16.78 -8.82 2.34
C THR A 253 -17.61 -8.53 1.09
N GLU A 254 -18.70 -9.26 0.85
CA GLU A 254 -19.63 -9.01 -0.26
C GLU A 254 -20.30 -7.64 -0.15
N GLN A 255 -20.75 -7.27 1.06
CA GLN A 255 -21.34 -5.98 1.34
C GLN A 255 -20.31 -4.85 1.11
N THR A 256 -19.12 -4.98 1.66
CA THR A 256 -18.02 -4.01 1.47
C THR A 256 -17.66 -3.86 -0.02
N THR A 257 -17.62 -4.96 -0.76
CA THR A 257 -17.38 -4.94 -2.20
C THR A 257 -18.52 -4.26 -2.96
N ALA A 258 -19.78 -4.54 -2.59
CA ALA A 258 -20.95 -3.89 -3.20
C ALA A 258 -20.98 -2.38 -2.90
N ASP A 259 -20.69 -1.98 -1.68
CA ASP A 259 -20.63 -0.59 -1.25
C ASP A 259 -19.49 0.16 -1.98
N TYR A 260 -18.33 -0.49 -2.14
CA TYR A 260 -17.23 0.10 -2.92
C TYR A 260 -17.57 0.25 -4.40
N ARG A 261 -18.33 -0.67 -5.01
CA ARG A 261 -18.77 -0.51 -6.41
C ARG A 261 -19.58 0.76 -6.61
N VAL A 262 -20.49 1.08 -5.67
CA VAL A 262 -21.24 2.34 -5.68
C VAL A 262 -20.32 3.53 -5.48
N GLU A 263 -19.40 3.41 -4.53
CA GLU A 263 -18.47 4.48 -4.19
C GLU A 263 -17.44 4.74 -5.30
N PHE A 264 -16.99 3.71 -6.00
CA PHE A 264 -16.14 3.84 -7.18
C PHE A 264 -16.74 4.81 -8.21
N GLY A 265 -18.05 4.68 -8.50
CA GLY A 265 -18.73 5.60 -9.39
C GLY A 265 -18.77 7.03 -8.85
N ARG A 266 -18.99 7.20 -7.55
CA ARG A 266 -18.99 8.52 -6.89
C ARG A 266 -17.61 9.17 -6.90
N ILE A 267 -16.54 8.41 -6.64
CA ILE A 267 -15.17 8.91 -6.71
C ILE A 267 -14.81 9.27 -8.15
N SER A 268 -15.15 8.42 -9.13
CA SER A 268 -14.89 8.70 -10.56
C SER A 268 -15.61 9.98 -11.04
N ASN A 269 -16.82 10.23 -10.58
CA ASN A 269 -17.53 11.48 -10.86
C ASN A 269 -16.84 12.68 -10.16
N ALA A 270 -16.45 12.53 -8.89
CA ALA A 270 -15.75 13.59 -8.16
C ALA A 270 -14.40 13.96 -8.82
N LEU A 271 -13.66 12.98 -9.37
CA LEU A 271 -12.43 13.23 -10.13
C LEU A 271 -12.64 14.11 -11.38
N GLN A 272 -13.81 14.01 -12.01
CA GLN A 272 -14.14 14.83 -13.18
C GLN A 272 -14.58 16.24 -12.81
N MET A 273 -15.13 16.42 -11.61
CA MET A 273 -15.72 17.67 -11.11
C MET A 273 -14.80 18.44 -10.16
N ALA A 274 -13.62 17.91 -9.82
CA ALA A 274 -12.70 18.54 -8.87
C ALA A 274 -12.09 19.83 -9.45
N GLU A 275 -12.39 20.97 -8.84
CA GLU A 275 -11.97 22.29 -9.28
C GLU A 275 -10.97 22.96 -8.34
N ASN A 276 -10.99 22.60 -7.05
CA ASN A 276 -10.17 23.22 -6.02
C ASN A 276 -9.46 22.18 -5.14
N PHE A 277 -8.52 22.61 -4.32
CA PHE A 277 -7.73 21.72 -3.48
C PHE A 277 -8.57 20.97 -2.42
N SER A 278 -9.63 21.56 -1.91
CA SER A 278 -10.54 20.91 -0.96
C SER A 278 -11.26 19.70 -1.56
N ASP A 279 -11.63 19.77 -2.85
CA ASP A 279 -12.20 18.64 -3.58
C ASP A 279 -11.21 17.46 -3.61
N TRP A 280 -9.93 17.75 -3.88
CA TRP A 280 -8.87 16.75 -3.89
C TRP A 280 -8.60 16.16 -2.51
N CYS A 281 -8.66 16.96 -1.45
CA CYS A 281 -8.59 16.47 -0.08
C CYS A 281 -9.72 15.47 0.22
N ASN A 282 -10.94 15.78 -0.20
CA ASN A 282 -12.09 14.89 -0.02
C ASN A 282 -11.95 13.58 -0.83
N ILE A 283 -11.49 13.67 -2.07
CA ILE A 283 -11.21 12.50 -2.91
C ILE A 283 -10.13 11.62 -2.26
N TYR A 284 -9.03 12.22 -1.82
CA TYR A 284 -7.92 11.51 -1.16
C TYR A 284 -8.38 10.81 0.12
N ARG A 285 -9.17 11.49 0.95
CA ARG A 285 -9.77 10.92 2.18
C ARG A 285 -10.61 9.68 1.87
N ARG A 286 -11.46 9.74 0.85
CA ARG A 286 -12.34 8.64 0.43
C ARG A 286 -11.55 7.47 -0.11
N ILE A 287 -10.62 7.71 -1.05
CA ILE A 287 -9.74 6.67 -1.61
C ILE A 287 -8.93 5.99 -0.51
N THR A 288 -8.33 6.78 0.40
CA THR A 288 -7.56 6.24 1.52
C THR A 288 -8.42 5.39 2.46
N SER A 289 -9.65 5.81 2.75
CA SER A 289 -10.55 5.02 3.61
C SER A 289 -10.87 3.67 2.99
N TRP A 290 -11.18 3.64 1.68
CA TRP A 290 -11.46 2.41 0.97
C TRP A 290 -10.22 1.53 0.74
N ASP A 291 -9.05 2.12 0.51
CA ASP A 291 -7.78 1.37 0.42
C ASP A 291 -7.45 0.64 1.73
N ILE A 292 -7.74 1.27 2.89
CA ILE A 292 -7.58 0.64 4.20
C ILE A 292 -8.61 -0.49 4.37
N GLU A 293 -9.88 -0.25 4.12
CA GLU A 293 -10.97 -1.21 4.32
C GLU A 293 -10.83 -2.43 3.41
N LEU A 294 -10.51 -2.21 2.13
CA LEU A 294 -10.31 -3.29 1.16
C LEU A 294 -8.98 -4.03 1.33
N SER A 295 -8.01 -3.46 2.04
CA SER A 295 -6.73 -4.15 2.31
C SER A 295 -6.93 -5.42 3.18
N GLU A 296 -7.97 -5.46 4.00
CA GLU A 296 -8.34 -6.62 4.82
C GLU A 296 -9.13 -7.69 4.05
N SER A 297 -9.63 -7.36 2.84
CA SER A 297 -10.36 -8.30 1.99
C SER A 297 -9.44 -9.40 1.46
N SER A 298 -9.94 -10.62 1.37
CA SER A 298 -9.28 -11.75 0.69
C SER A 298 -9.36 -11.67 -0.83
N ASP A 299 -10.24 -10.82 -1.39
CA ASP A 299 -10.43 -10.66 -2.83
C ASP A 299 -9.32 -9.83 -3.47
N ALA A 300 -8.42 -10.51 -4.18
CA ALA A 300 -7.32 -9.85 -4.90
C ALA A 300 -7.80 -8.92 -6.02
N SER A 301 -8.95 -9.23 -6.65
CA SER A 301 -9.45 -8.45 -7.79
C SER A 301 -9.95 -7.07 -7.35
N ILE A 302 -10.59 -6.96 -6.18
CA ILE A 302 -11.03 -5.68 -5.66
C ILE A 302 -9.85 -4.79 -5.25
N LYS A 303 -8.75 -5.41 -4.76
CA LYS A 303 -7.50 -4.69 -4.47
C LYS A 303 -6.87 -4.09 -5.73
N GLU A 304 -6.92 -4.80 -6.87
CA GLU A 304 -6.47 -4.25 -8.15
C GLU A 304 -7.34 -3.06 -8.61
N VAL A 305 -8.65 -3.12 -8.38
CA VAL A 305 -9.57 -2.05 -8.77
C VAL A 305 -9.31 -0.77 -7.97
N ILE A 306 -9.09 -0.84 -6.65
CA ILE A 306 -8.74 0.35 -5.86
C ILE A 306 -7.37 0.92 -6.25
N GLN A 307 -6.37 0.07 -6.52
CA GLN A 307 -5.06 0.54 -7.00
C GLN A 307 -5.15 1.24 -8.36
N PHE A 308 -5.99 0.73 -9.26
CA PHE A 308 -6.28 1.40 -10.53
C PHE A 308 -6.93 2.78 -10.29
N GLN A 309 -7.92 2.87 -9.40
CA GLN A 309 -8.59 4.15 -9.09
C GLN A 309 -7.63 5.16 -8.43
N LYS A 310 -6.72 4.70 -7.53
CA LYS A 310 -5.63 5.53 -6.98
C LYS A 310 -4.75 6.09 -8.08
N SER A 311 -4.35 5.26 -9.04
CA SER A 311 -3.50 5.69 -10.16
C SER A 311 -4.23 6.71 -11.06
N GLU A 312 -5.51 6.48 -11.37
CA GLU A 312 -6.34 7.42 -12.13
C GLU A 312 -6.47 8.78 -11.41
N ALA A 313 -6.70 8.73 -10.10
CA ALA A 313 -6.80 9.91 -9.26
C ALA A 313 -5.47 10.69 -9.21
N ASN A 314 -4.35 10.02 -9.00
CA ASN A 314 -3.03 10.65 -9.00
C ASN A 314 -2.66 11.26 -10.35
N GLN A 315 -3.04 10.62 -11.46
CA GLN A 315 -2.84 11.19 -12.79
C GLN A 315 -3.67 12.47 -12.99
N ALA A 316 -4.90 12.48 -12.53
CA ALA A 316 -5.77 13.65 -12.61
C ALA A 316 -5.31 14.77 -11.66
N PHE A 317 -4.89 14.42 -10.43
CA PHE A 317 -4.30 15.36 -9.46
C PHE A 317 -3.02 16.01 -10.00
N SER A 318 -2.14 15.25 -10.62
CA SER A 318 -0.92 15.79 -11.21
C SER A 318 -1.20 16.84 -12.28
N LYS A 319 -2.26 16.65 -13.10
CA LYS A 319 -2.71 17.64 -14.08
C LYS A 319 -3.29 18.89 -13.41
N PHE A 320 -4.03 18.70 -12.32
CA PHE A 320 -4.58 19.79 -11.52
C PHE A 320 -3.46 20.63 -10.88
N VAL A 321 -2.47 20.01 -10.25
CA VAL A 321 -1.30 20.71 -9.68
C VAL A 321 -0.55 21.48 -10.77
N ARG A 322 -0.22 20.83 -11.90
CA ARG A 322 0.47 21.49 -13.01
C ARG A 322 -0.22 22.76 -13.48
N ARG A 323 -1.56 22.78 -13.46
CA ARG A 323 -2.36 23.91 -13.93
C ARG A 323 -2.38 25.06 -12.94
N ASN A 324 -2.38 24.75 -11.64
CA ASN A 324 -2.67 25.72 -10.59
C ASN A 324 -1.45 26.13 -9.75
N TYR A 325 -0.37 25.33 -9.72
CA TYR A 325 0.74 25.51 -8.79
C TYR A 325 1.44 26.88 -8.91
N PHE A 326 1.63 27.38 -10.13
CA PHE A 326 2.20 28.70 -10.35
C PHE A 326 1.35 29.80 -9.73
N ASP A 327 0.03 29.74 -9.92
CA ASP A 327 -0.89 30.73 -9.37
C ASP A 327 -0.95 30.64 -7.84
N TRP A 328 -0.93 29.44 -7.25
CA TRP A 328 -0.86 29.27 -5.78
C TRP A 328 0.36 29.93 -5.14
N ILE A 329 1.49 29.90 -5.82
CA ILE A 329 2.72 30.53 -5.30
C ILE A 329 2.69 32.05 -5.46
N ASN A 330 2.14 32.57 -6.56
CA ASN A 330 2.27 33.98 -6.95
C ASN A 330 1.02 34.82 -6.70
N ARG A 331 -0.16 34.18 -6.65
CA ARG A 331 -1.44 34.84 -6.40
C ARG A 331 -2.03 34.30 -5.12
N ARG A 332 -2.30 35.17 -4.18
CA ARG A 332 -3.00 34.80 -2.95
C ARG A 332 -4.48 35.16 -3.11
N ASP A 333 -5.27 34.21 -3.50
CA ASP A 333 -6.71 34.27 -3.56
C ASP A 333 -7.36 33.25 -2.61
N ASP A 334 -8.68 33.28 -2.51
CA ASP A 334 -9.45 32.38 -1.63
C ASP A 334 -9.37 30.90 -2.06
N LEU A 335 -8.92 30.63 -3.28
CA LEU A 335 -8.76 29.28 -3.82
C LEU A 335 -7.33 28.70 -3.58
N THR A 336 -6.41 29.55 -3.11
CA THR A 336 -5.04 29.13 -2.78
C THR A 336 -5.06 28.26 -1.53
N PRO A 337 -4.57 27.01 -1.58
CA PRO A 337 -4.50 26.13 -0.41
C PRO A 337 -3.54 26.69 0.65
N VAL A 338 -3.75 26.30 1.90
CA VAL A 338 -2.69 26.44 2.91
C VAL A 338 -1.52 25.57 2.47
N MET A 339 -0.34 26.17 2.35
CA MET A 339 0.86 25.49 1.87
C MET A 339 1.95 25.48 2.95
N SER A 340 3.05 24.70 2.76
CA SER A 340 4.12 24.55 3.74
C SER A 340 4.57 25.89 4.35
N HIS A 341 4.84 26.89 3.52
CA HIS A 341 5.32 28.22 3.98
C HIS A 341 4.25 29.08 4.68
N THR A 342 2.97 28.75 4.55
CA THR A 342 1.88 29.46 5.21
C THR A 342 1.31 28.72 6.41
N LEU A 343 1.57 27.41 6.54
CA LEU A 343 0.98 26.51 7.55
C LEU A 343 1.12 27.03 8.99
N MET A 344 2.32 27.43 9.36
CA MET A 344 2.58 27.93 10.73
C MET A 344 1.69 29.12 11.07
N ARG A 345 1.66 30.13 10.18
CA ARG A 345 0.93 31.39 10.45
C ARG A 345 -0.58 31.21 10.38
N SER A 346 -1.07 30.41 9.43
CA SER A 346 -2.52 30.31 9.16
C SER A 346 -3.23 29.24 9.99
N ARG A 347 -2.50 28.23 10.51
CA ARG A 347 -3.11 27.10 11.19
C ARG A 347 -2.50 26.80 12.57
N ILE A 348 -1.16 26.73 12.70
CA ILE A 348 -0.51 26.21 13.91
C ILE A 348 -0.44 27.29 15.00
N LEU A 349 0.06 28.50 14.68
CA LEU A 349 0.12 29.59 15.65
C LEU A 349 -1.26 30.00 16.22
N PRO A 350 -2.35 30.06 15.44
CA PRO A 350 -3.69 30.29 15.96
C PRO A 350 -4.14 29.24 17.00
N VAL A 351 -3.86 27.94 16.74
CA VAL A 351 -4.16 26.89 17.73
C VAL A 351 -3.38 27.10 19.03
N ALA A 352 -2.11 27.53 18.93
CA ALA A 352 -1.31 27.83 20.11
C ALA A 352 -1.76 29.12 20.86
N ASP A 353 -2.36 30.09 20.16
CA ASP A 353 -2.98 31.28 20.80
C ASP A 353 -4.22 30.91 21.61
N GLU A 354 -5.02 29.97 21.12
CA GLU A 354 -6.26 29.54 21.77
C GLU A 354 -6.05 28.59 22.95
N ASN A 355 -4.88 27.96 23.05
CA ASN A 355 -4.61 26.91 24.04
C ASN A 355 -3.36 27.23 24.84
N SER A 356 -3.48 27.08 26.18
CA SER A 356 -2.39 27.44 27.12
C SER A 356 -1.12 26.62 26.95
N LYS A 357 -1.23 25.38 26.45
CA LYS A 357 -0.13 24.46 26.20
C LYS A 357 -0.36 23.75 24.87
N THR A 358 0.52 23.98 23.93
CA THR A 358 0.42 23.37 22.59
C THR A 358 1.74 22.71 22.19
N THR A 359 1.66 21.48 21.71
CA THR A 359 2.78 20.73 21.16
C THR A 359 2.57 20.48 19.68
N LEU A 360 3.45 20.99 18.83
CA LEU A 360 3.54 20.59 17.42
C LEU A 360 4.39 19.34 17.30
N LEU A 361 3.79 18.26 16.84
CA LEU A 361 4.46 17.02 16.46
C LEU A 361 4.55 16.96 14.95
N LEU A 362 5.75 17.16 14.41
CA LEU A 362 6.03 16.98 12.99
C LEU A 362 6.71 15.62 12.78
N ILE A 363 6.01 14.69 12.16
CA ILE A 363 6.54 13.36 11.82
C ILE A 363 6.97 13.42 10.35
N ASP A 364 8.26 13.27 10.10
CA ASP A 364 8.87 13.29 8.77
C ASP A 364 8.31 12.19 7.88
N ASN A 365 7.85 12.54 6.67
CA ASN A 365 7.34 11.59 5.68
C ASN A 365 6.07 10.82 6.11
N PHE A 366 5.19 11.48 6.88
CA PHE A 366 3.98 10.87 7.46
C PHE A 366 2.75 11.10 6.57
N ARG A 367 2.11 10.00 6.16
CA ARG A 367 0.93 10.01 5.29
C ARG A 367 -0.38 9.93 6.06
N TYR A 368 -1.47 10.30 5.38
CA TYR A 368 -2.81 10.25 5.96
C TYR A 368 -3.30 8.81 6.26
N ASP A 369 -2.95 7.83 5.44
CA ASP A 369 -3.29 6.43 5.70
C ASP A 369 -2.58 5.87 6.94
N GLN A 370 -1.38 6.34 7.23
CA GLN A 370 -0.66 6.04 8.47
C GLN A 370 -1.32 6.72 9.69
N TRP A 371 -1.75 7.98 9.56
CA TRP A 371 -2.57 8.64 10.57
C TRP A 371 -3.81 7.81 10.90
N ARG A 372 -4.57 7.37 9.91
CA ARG A 372 -5.76 6.54 10.08
C ARG A 372 -5.47 5.23 10.83
N SER A 373 -4.27 4.67 10.67
CA SER A 373 -3.84 3.43 11.33
C SER A 373 -3.46 3.63 12.80
N ILE A 374 -2.87 4.78 13.17
CA ILE A 374 -2.45 5.06 14.55
C ILE A 374 -3.55 5.77 15.39
N ASN A 375 -4.46 6.49 14.77
CA ASN A 375 -5.54 7.23 15.46
C ASN A 375 -6.33 6.37 16.47
N PRO A 376 -6.71 5.10 16.18
CA PRO A 376 -7.41 4.24 17.13
C PRO A 376 -6.67 4.06 18.46
N LEU A 377 -5.32 4.06 18.46
CA LEU A 377 -4.49 3.93 19.65
C LEU A 377 -4.55 5.18 20.56
N LEU A 378 -4.89 6.33 19.99
CA LEU A 378 -4.96 7.62 20.70
C LEU A 378 -6.35 7.94 21.24
N ARG A 379 -7.39 7.22 20.83
CA ARG A 379 -8.80 7.49 21.23
C ARG A 379 -9.06 7.46 22.72
N GLY A 380 -8.25 6.74 23.50
CA GLY A 380 -8.34 6.70 24.95
C GLY A 380 -7.84 7.99 25.64
N TYR A 381 -7.02 8.78 24.94
CA TYR A 381 -6.30 9.92 25.48
C TYR A 381 -6.75 11.26 24.90
N TYR A 382 -7.18 11.25 23.64
CA TYR A 382 -7.48 12.46 22.88
C TYR A 382 -8.79 12.37 22.12
N ASP A 383 -9.44 13.51 21.94
CA ASP A 383 -10.48 13.75 20.96
C ASP A 383 -9.87 14.47 19.74
N VAL A 384 -10.25 14.04 18.54
CA VAL A 384 -9.81 14.67 17.29
C VAL A 384 -10.67 15.90 17.06
N ALA A 385 -10.11 17.09 17.29
CA ALA A 385 -10.80 18.37 17.09
C ALA A 385 -10.76 18.80 15.61
N VAL A 386 -9.66 18.50 14.90
CA VAL A 386 -9.50 18.80 13.47
C VAL A 386 -8.85 17.59 12.80
N ASP A 387 -9.41 17.14 11.68
CA ASP A 387 -8.86 16.13 10.76
C ASP A 387 -8.94 16.74 9.36
N ASP A 388 -7.89 17.44 8.93
CA ASP A 388 -7.82 18.21 7.70
C ASP A 388 -6.45 18.02 7.02
N PHE A 389 -6.19 18.78 5.96
CA PHE A 389 -4.98 18.71 5.18
C PHE A 389 -4.41 20.10 4.87
N TYR A 390 -3.15 20.12 4.50
CA TYR A 390 -2.50 21.22 3.81
C TYR A 390 -1.74 20.72 2.59
N CYS A 391 -1.32 21.62 1.70
CA CYS A 391 -0.57 21.30 0.50
C CYS A 391 0.94 21.45 0.72
N ALA A 392 1.72 20.37 0.61
CA ALA A 392 3.18 20.48 0.59
C ALA A 392 3.66 21.21 -0.66
N ILE A 393 4.70 22.05 -0.51
CA ILE A 393 5.34 22.70 -1.66
C ILE A 393 6.20 21.70 -2.43
N LEU A 394 6.49 22.02 -3.71
CA LEU A 394 7.44 21.29 -4.52
C LEU A 394 8.85 21.89 -4.35
N PRO A 395 9.90 21.04 -4.35
CA PRO A 395 9.87 19.58 -4.20
C PRO A 395 9.25 19.15 -2.87
N THR A 396 8.47 18.05 -2.88
CA THR A 396 7.95 17.41 -1.66
C THR A 396 9.08 16.66 -0.95
N ALA A 397 10.03 17.40 -0.45
CA ALA A 397 11.26 16.91 0.16
C ALA A 397 11.61 17.72 1.39
N THR A 398 12.16 17.04 2.39
CA THR A 398 12.46 17.58 3.73
C THR A 398 13.22 18.91 3.68
N GLN A 399 14.22 19.02 2.83
CA GLN A 399 15.02 20.24 2.66
C GLN A 399 14.17 21.45 2.29
N TYR A 400 13.19 21.28 1.40
CA TYR A 400 12.35 22.36 0.88
C TYR A 400 11.14 22.59 1.77
N ALA A 401 10.33 21.56 1.95
CA ALA A 401 9.03 21.66 2.62
C ALA A 401 9.16 21.98 4.12
N ARG A 402 10.06 21.29 4.83
CA ARG A 402 10.19 21.48 6.29
C ARG A 402 10.85 22.82 6.65
N ASN A 403 11.89 23.22 5.93
CA ASN A 403 12.45 24.55 6.11
C ASN A 403 11.41 25.64 5.82
N ALA A 404 10.58 25.46 4.77
CA ALA A 404 9.50 26.41 4.48
C ALA A 404 8.45 26.49 5.59
N ILE A 405 8.08 25.36 6.23
CA ILE A 405 7.17 25.33 7.39
C ILE A 405 7.74 26.19 8.51
N PHE A 406 8.97 25.92 8.94
CA PHE A 406 9.55 26.59 10.11
C PHE A 406 9.97 28.04 9.85
N ALA A 407 10.44 28.36 8.63
CA ALA A 407 10.76 29.73 8.27
C ALA A 407 9.53 30.61 7.96
N GLY A 408 8.40 29.98 7.60
CA GLY A 408 7.23 30.68 7.08
C GLY A 408 7.51 31.42 5.77
N LEU A 409 8.46 30.93 4.99
CA LEU A 409 8.97 31.52 3.75
C LEU A 409 9.14 30.42 2.69
N MET A 410 9.02 30.81 1.42
CA MET A 410 9.41 29.93 0.32
C MET A 410 10.93 29.74 0.25
N PRO A 411 11.45 28.63 -0.29
CA PRO A 411 12.87 28.29 -0.34
C PRO A 411 13.77 29.41 -0.91
N LEU A 412 13.36 30.07 -2.00
CA LEU A 412 14.12 31.18 -2.59
C LEU A 412 14.24 32.38 -1.63
N ALA A 413 13.18 32.64 -0.85
CA ALA A 413 13.21 33.71 0.13
C ALA A 413 14.11 33.36 1.32
N ILE A 414 14.20 32.09 1.71
CA ILE A 414 15.16 31.62 2.72
C ILE A 414 16.58 31.82 2.23
N ASP A 415 16.89 31.37 1.03
CA ASP A 415 18.19 31.48 0.40
C ASP A 415 18.65 32.95 0.28
N ARG A 416 17.77 33.85 -0.18
CA ARG A 416 18.06 35.28 -0.31
C ARG A 416 18.23 36.03 1.01
N LEU A 417 17.44 35.70 2.02
CA LEU A 417 17.44 36.41 3.31
C LEU A 417 18.45 35.84 4.30
N MET A 418 18.79 34.56 4.17
CA MET A 418 19.66 33.82 5.08
C MET A 418 20.53 32.82 4.31
N PRO A 419 21.36 33.29 3.37
CA PRO A 419 22.12 32.43 2.45
C PRO A 419 23.04 31.43 3.17
N GLU A 420 23.56 31.82 4.34
CA GLU A 420 24.41 30.96 5.17
C GLU A 420 23.64 29.81 5.87
N ARG A 421 22.32 29.79 5.79
CA ARG A 421 21.44 28.78 6.37
C ARG A 421 20.71 27.93 5.34
N TRP A 422 20.98 28.21 4.06
CA TRP A 422 20.48 27.41 2.94
C TRP A 422 21.62 26.65 2.28
N LEU A 423 21.39 25.36 2.00
CA LEU A 423 22.32 24.55 1.20
C LEU A 423 21.54 24.00 0.01
N ASN A 424 22.09 24.09 -1.18
CA ASN A 424 21.50 23.49 -2.39
C ASN A 424 21.70 21.96 -2.43
N ASP A 425 21.01 21.28 -3.33
CA ASP A 425 21.04 19.82 -3.43
C ASP A 425 22.43 19.23 -3.64
N ASN A 426 23.28 19.93 -4.38
CA ASN A 426 24.65 19.53 -4.71
C ASN A 426 25.68 19.93 -3.65
N GLU A 427 25.30 20.66 -2.60
CA GLU A 427 26.20 21.08 -1.54
C GLU A 427 26.23 20.05 -0.42
N GLU A 428 27.40 19.81 0.18
CA GLU A 428 27.57 18.90 1.30
C GLU A 428 27.13 19.56 2.61
N GLY A 429 26.52 18.77 3.51
CA GLY A 429 26.11 19.20 4.85
C GLY A 429 24.67 18.84 5.19
N GLY A 430 24.31 19.15 6.43
CA GLY A 430 22.94 18.93 6.91
C GLY A 430 22.01 20.05 6.45
N LYS A 431 21.03 19.72 5.62
CA LYS A 431 20.18 20.70 4.93
C LYS A 431 19.02 21.23 5.82
N ASN A 432 18.82 20.63 6.99
CA ASN A 432 17.76 20.97 7.95
C ASN A 432 18.32 21.18 9.36
N GLN A 433 19.39 22.00 9.47
CA GLN A 433 20.05 22.27 10.75
C GLN A 433 19.47 23.49 11.48
N TYR A 434 18.85 24.40 10.77
CA TYR A 434 18.44 25.73 11.29
C TYR A 434 16.93 25.83 11.55
N GLU A 435 16.20 24.73 11.63
CA GLU A 435 14.74 24.67 11.82
C GLU A 435 14.30 25.42 13.09
N GLU A 436 15.00 25.23 14.22
CA GLU A 436 14.71 25.92 15.46
C GLU A 436 14.91 27.45 15.34
N GLU A 437 15.96 27.88 14.67
CA GLU A 437 16.26 29.30 14.45
C GLU A 437 15.23 29.96 13.53
N PHE A 438 14.84 29.28 12.46
CA PHE A 438 13.76 29.72 11.57
C PHE A 438 12.47 29.93 12.33
N LEU A 439 12.10 28.98 13.19
CA LEU A 439 10.88 29.07 13.99
C LEU A 439 10.95 30.21 15.00
N LYS A 440 12.07 30.39 15.71
CA LYS A 440 12.25 31.54 16.63
C LYS A 440 12.06 32.88 15.91
N ARG A 441 12.64 33.00 14.70
CA ARG A 441 12.45 34.19 13.86
C ARG A 441 10.98 34.38 13.49
N LEU A 442 10.32 33.32 13.03
CA LEU A 442 8.91 33.35 12.66
C LEU A 442 8.02 33.78 13.83
N MET A 443 8.22 33.20 15.01
CA MET A 443 7.49 33.53 16.22
C MET A 443 7.67 35.01 16.60
N SER A 444 8.91 35.50 16.62
CA SER A 444 9.22 36.89 16.89
C SER A 444 8.55 37.84 15.89
N GLN A 445 8.57 37.53 14.61
CA GLN A 445 7.89 38.34 13.57
C GLN A 445 6.36 38.36 13.71
N ASN A 446 5.77 37.37 14.38
CA ASN A 446 4.36 37.32 14.67
C ASN A 446 4.00 37.75 16.10
N GLY A 447 4.94 38.41 16.78
CA GLY A 447 4.73 38.99 18.13
C GLY A 447 4.55 37.93 19.24
N LYS A 448 5.05 36.69 19.01
CA LYS A 448 4.95 35.61 19.98
C LYS A 448 6.16 35.58 20.91
N SER A 449 5.89 35.72 22.22
CA SER A 449 6.89 35.66 23.29
C SER A 449 6.75 34.45 24.21
N TRP A 450 6.19 33.36 23.66
CA TRP A 450 5.96 32.13 24.40
C TRP A 450 7.24 31.49 24.91
N LYS A 451 7.18 30.84 26.06
CA LYS A 451 8.21 29.91 26.50
C LYS A 451 8.19 28.72 25.55
N PHE A 452 9.32 28.41 24.93
CA PHE A 452 9.41 27.55 23.77
C PHE A 452 10.42 26.42 23.99
N SER A 453 10.10 25.20 23.50
CA SER A 453 11.01 24.09 23.42
C SER A 453 11.05 23.51 22.00
N PHE A 454 12.21 23.01 21.58
CA PHE A 454 12.40 22.35 20.28
C PHE A 454 13.23 21.09 20.46
N ASP A 455 12.71 19.96 19.96
CA ASP A 455 13.34 18.66 20.03
C ASP A 455 13.31 17.97 18.66
N LYS A 456 14.49 17.51 18.23
CA LYS A 456 14.62 16.75 16.98
C LYS A 456 15.09 15.33 17.29
N LEU A 457 14.21 14.36 17.04
CA LEU A 457 14.38 12.95 17.36
C LEU A 457 14.74 12.18 16.09
N VAL A 458 16.04 11.96 15.89
CA VAL A 458 16.58 11.23 14.73
C VAL A 458 16.96 9.81 15.10
N ARG A 459 17.26 9.56 16.40
CA ARG A 459 17.70 8.26 16.94
C ARG A 459 16.79 7.81 18.09
N PRO A 460 16.55 6.51 18.27
CA PRO A 460 15.71 6.01 19.36
C PRO A 460 16.13 6.50 20.76
N GLU A 461 17.43 6.63 21.03
CA GLU A 461 17.90 7.08 22.33
C GLU A 461 17.48 8.51 22.66
N GLN A 462 17.21 9.33 21.65
CA GLN A 462 16.73 10.71 21.85
C GLN A 462 15.28 10.72 22.31
N GLY A 463 14.45 9.78 21.86
CA GLY A 463 13.08 9.59 22.34
C GLY A 463 13.06 9.29 23.83
N ARG A 464 13.85 8.31 24.30
CA ARG A 464 13.99 7.98 25.73
C ARG A 464 14.47 9.15 26.54
N LYS A 465 15.51 9.87 26.09
CA LYS A 465 16.00 11.07 26.76
C LYS A 465 14.93 12.16 26.85
N LEU A 466 14.04 12.29 25.85
CA LEU A 466 12.96 13.25 25.92
C LEU A 466 11.89 12.82 26.93
N VAL A 467 11.56 11.52 27.03
CA VAL A 467 10.68 10.99 28.08
C VAL A 467 11.25 11.27 29.47
N ASP A 468 12.55 11.00 29.67
CA ASP A 468 13.23 11.27 30.97
C ASP A 468 13.27 12.75 31.33
N ASN A 469 13.28 13.64 30.33
CA ASN A 469 13.33 15.10 30.50
C ASN A 469 12.06 15.81 30.02
N ILE A 470 10.92 15.15 30.10
CA ILE A 470 9.63 15.67 29.57
C ILE A 470 9.21 16.98 30.21
N GLN A 471 9.74 17.30 31.40
CA GLN A 471 9.43 18.54 32.14
C GLN A 471 9.70 19.78 31.30
N LYS A 472 10.70 19.80 30.42
CA LYS A 472 10.97 20.94 29.54
C LYS A 472 9.84 21.22 28.54
N VAL A 473 9.13 20.16 28.09
CA VAL A 473 7.96 20.27 27.23
C VAL A 473 6.77 20.78 28.03
N TYR A 474 6.56 20.27 29.25
CA TYR A 474 5.50 20.72 30.13
C TYR A 474 5.63 22.18 30.51
N ASP A 475 6.85 22.65 30.71
CA ASP A 475 7.13 24.05 31.11
C ASP A 475 6.96 25.03 29.94
N ALA A 476 7.03 24.59 28.70
CA ALA A 476 6.87 25.43 27.53
C ALA A 476 5.38 25.75 27.26
N ASP A 477 5.11 26.94 26.70
CA ASP A 477 3.79 27.31 26.20
C ASP A 477 3.57 26.70 24.78
N PHE A 478 4.64 26.70 24.00
CA PHE A 478 4.66 26.09 22.69
C PHE A 478 5.88 25.17 22.55
N SER A 479 5.65 23.90 22.27
CA SER A 479 6.70 22.89 22.08
C SER A 479 6.67 22.34 20.66
N VAL A 480 7.84 22.01 20.13
CA VAL A 480 7.99 21.37 18.81
C VAL A 480 8.79 20.10 18.96
N ILE A 481 8.25 19.00 18.47
CA ILE A 481 8.92 17.70 18.40
C ILE A 481 8.93 17.28 16.93
N VAL A 482 10.13 17.16 16.35
CA VAL A 482 10.36 16.64 15.00
C VAL A 482 10.81 15.19 15.11
N TYR A 483 10.12 14.28 14.43
CA TYR A 483 10.38 12.85 14.52
C TYR A 483 10.67 12.24 13.13
N ASN A 484 11.92 11.75 12.93
CA ASN A 484 12.40 11.36 11.58
C ASN A 484 12.29 9.85 11.27
N PHE A 485 11.63 9.05 12.09
CA PHE A 485 11.67 7.59 11.97
C PHE A 485 11.08 7.05 10.67
N LEU A 486 9.93 7.57 10.21
CA LEU A 486 9.25 7.04 9.00
C LEU A 486 10.05 7.34 7.73
N ASP A 487 10.72 8.48 7.67
CA ASP A 487 11.62 8.78 6.57
C ASP A 487 12.81 7.82 6.54
N ILE A 488 13.45 7.59 7.69
CA ILE A 488 14.52 6.60 7.84
C ILE A 488 14.04 5.21 7.43
N LEU A 489 12.82 4.80 7.82
CA LEU A 489 12.24 3.52 7.45
C LEU A 489 12.01 3.39 5.94
N SER A 490 11.54 4.45 5.28
CA SER A 490 11.33 4.48 3.83
C SER A 490 12.66 4.33 3.05
N HIS A 491 13.72 4.96 3.54
CA HIS A 491 15.08 4.83 2.99
C HIS A 491 15.71 3.47 3.29
N ALA A 492 15.58 2.94 4.51
CA ALA A 492 16.10 1.63 4.91
C ALA A 492 15.52 0.49 4.06
N ARG A 493 14.28 0.61 3.57
CA ARG A 493 13.68 -0.31 2.60
C ARG A 493 14.49 -0.43 1.31
N THR A 494 15.10 0.66 0.86
CA THR A 494 15.94 0.68 -0.33
C THR A 494 17.27 -0.06 -0.09
N GLU A 495 17.75 -0.08 1.14
CA GLU A 495 19.07 -0.59 1.52
C GLU A 495 19.04 -2.05 2.03
N THR A 496 17.89 -2.53 2.55
CA THR A 496 17.80 -3.83 3.22
C THR A 496 16.66 -4.69 2.66
N ASP A 497 16.95 -5.90 2.20
CA ASP A 497 15.96 -6.84 1.64
C ASP A 497 14.88 -7.22 2.66
N ILE A 498 15.24 -7.37 3.94
CA ILE A 498 14.29 -7.70 5.03
C ILE A 498 13.22 -6.61 5.18
N ILE A 499 13.62 -5.34 5.19
CA ILE A 499 12.65 -4.23 5.31
C ILE A 499 11.82 -4.11 4.03
N ARG A 500 12.40 -4.43 2.87
CA ARG A 500 11.66 -4.47 1.61
C ARG A 500 10.54 -5.52 1.62
N GLU A 501 10.79 -6.69 2.20
CA GLU A 501 9.80 -7.74 2.37
C GLU A 501 8.71 -7.34 3.37
N LEU A 502 9.09 -6.79 4.54
CA LEU A 502 8.16 -6.31 5.57
C LEU A 502 7.28 -5.12 5.16
N THR A 503 7.62 -4.44 4.06
CA THR A 503 6.89 -3.26 3.55
C THR A 503 6.56 -3.42 2.06
N GLU A 504 6.15 -4.62 1.64
CA GLU A 504 5.93 -4.98 0.24
C GLU A 504 4.90 -4.06 -0.45
N ASP A 505 3.88 -3.64 0.27
CA ASP A 505 2.82 -2.74 -0.20
C ASP A 505 2.44 -1.67 0.83
N ASP A 506 1.46 -0.82 0.49
CA ASP A 506 0.95 0.23 1.38
C ASP A 506 0.33 -0.35 2.66
N ALA A 507 -0.33 -1.50 2.60
CA ALA A 507 -0.97 -2.13 3.77
C ALA A 507 0.08 -2.64 4.77
N ALA A 508 1.13 -3.29 4.26
CA ALA A 508 2.25 -3.75 5.07
C ALA A 508 3.00 -2.55 5.71
N PHE A 509 3.21 -1.47 4.96
CA PHE A 509 3.84 -0.25 5.49
C PHE A 509 2.99 0.42 6.57
N ARG A 510 1.65 0.47 6.42
CA ARG A 510 0.72 0.93 7.46
C ARG A 510 0.79 0.08 8.73
N SER A 511 0.78 -1.25 8.56
CA SER A 511 0.86 -2.21 9.67
C SER A 511 2.15 -2.05 10.47
N LEU A 512 3.27 -1.93 9.78
CA LEU A 512 4.58 -1.70 10.40
C LEU A 512 4.62 -0.35 11.12
N THR A 513 4.08 0.72 10.51
CA THR A 513 3.96 2.03 11.16
C THR A 513 3.15 1.97 12.44
N ARG A 514 2.01 1.26 12.43
CA ARG A 514 1.16 1.09 13.61
C ARG A 514 1.88 0.34 14.73
N SER A 515 2.50 -0.81 14.39
CA SER A 515 3.24 -1.63 15.36
C SER A 515 4.41 -0.85 15.98
N TRP A 516 5.19 -0.16 15.13
CA TRP A 516 6.26 0.69 15.63
C TRP A 516 5.72 1.80 16.56
N PHE A 517 4.66 2.50 16.15
CA PHE A 517 4.11 3.61 16.92
C PHE A 517 3.66 3.16 18.32
N GLU A 518 2.94 2.04 18.42
CA GLU A 518 2.43 1.45 19.66
C GLU A 518 3.54 1.16 20.69
N HIS A 519 4.75 0.78 20.20
CA HIS A 519 5.90 0.44 21.03
C HIS A 519 6.95 1.56 21.13
N SER A 520 6.66 2.74 20.57
CA SER A 520 7.61 3.85 20.51
C SER A 520 7.56 4.76 21.73
N ASP A 521 8.69 5.44 21.99
CA ASP A 521 8.74 6.54 22.95
C ASP A 521 7.78 7.68 22.59
N LEU A 522 7.46 7.84 21.29
CA LEU A 522 6.50 8.84 20.82
C LEU A 522 5.10 8.60 21.37
N TYR A 523 4.64 7.35 21.39
CA TYR A 523 3.35 7.00 21.98
C TYR A 523 3.32 7.29 23.49
N THR A 524 4.43 7.00 24.18
CA THR A 524 4.61 7.35 25.60
C THR A 524 4.56 8.86 25.82
N ILE A 525 5.26 9.65 24.98
CA ILE A 525 5.25 11.12 25.06
C ILE A 525 3.82 11.65 24.88
N LEU A 526 3.07 11.14 23.90
CA LEU A 526 1.69 11.58 23.67
C LEU A 526 0.77 11.28 24.85
N LYS A 527 0.92 10.13 25.52
CA LYS A 527 0.18 9.83 26.77
C LYS A 527 0.50 10.85 27.86
N LEU A 528 1.78 11.09 28.12
CA LEU A 528 2.23 12.04 29.12
C LEU A 528 1.74 13.47 28.84
N LEU A 529 1.71 13.88 27.58
CA LEU A 529 1.19 15.18 27.15
C LEU A 529 -0.33 15.30 27.38
N SER A 530 -1.08 14.21 27.12
CA SER A 530 -2.51 14.17 27.40
C SER A 530 -2.82 14.35 28.88
N GLU A 531 -2.10 13.67 29.78
CA GLU A 531 -2.23 13.76 31.23
C GLU A 531 -1.97 15.19 31.75
N ARG A 532 -1.22 16.00 31.00
CA ARG A 532 -0.89 17.38 31.32
C ARG A 532 -1.71 18.41 30.57
N GLY A 533 -2.74 17.98 29.88
CA GLY A 533 -3.69 18.85 29.19
C GLY A 533 -3.14 19.56 27.96
N HIS A 534 -2.08 19.02 27.32
CA HIS A 534 -1.52 19.59 26.10
C HIS A 534 -2.42 19.34 24.89
N THR A 535 -2.74 20.39 24.15
CA THR A 535 -3.26 20.30 22.79
C THR A 535 -2.10 19.87 21.87
N VAL A 536 -2.31 18.86 21.05
CA VAL A 536 -1.27 18.36 20.13
C VAL A 536 -1.69 18.59 18.68
N VAL A 537 -0.82 19.24 17.91
CA VAL A 537 -0.96 19.36 16.46
C VAL A 537 -0.04 18.33 15.82
N ILE A 538 -0.59 17.33 15.10
CA ILE A 538 0.19 16.35 14.34
C ILE A 538 0.17 16.73 12.87
N THR A 539 1.34 16.77 12.26
CA THR A 539 1.50 17.01 10.81
C THR A 539 2.78 16.35 10.29
N SER A 540 3.05 16.52 9.01
CA SER A 540 4.29 16.15 8.35
C SER A 540 4.78 17.31 7.48
N ASP A 541 5.94 17.20 6.89
CA ASP A 541 6.46 18.10 5.87
C ASP A 541 6.07 17.67 4.45
N HIS A 542 6.02 16.37 4.20
CA HIS A 542 5.54 15.71 2.97
C HIS A 542 5.16 14.27 3.27
N GLY A 543 4.60 13.60 2.29
CA GLY A 543 4.45 12.16 2.33
C GLY A 543 5.30 11.45 1.28
N THR A 544 4.99 10.21 0.97
CA THR A 544 5.75 9.35 0.07
C THR A 544 4.82 8.48 -0.77
N ILE A 545 5.26 8.12 -1.97
CA ILE A 545 4.54 7.22 -2.86
C ILE A 545 5.41 6.03 -3.29
N ARG A 546 4.79 4.86 -3.45
CA ARG A 546 5.46 3.69 -4.00
C ARG A 546 5.61 3.83 -5.51
N VAL A 547 6.87 3.80 -5.99
CA VAL A 547 7.19 4.06 -7.40
C VAL A 547 7.35 2.76 -8.19
N ASP A 548 6.86 2.73 -9.44
CA ASP A 548 6.94 1.55 -10.29
C ASP A 548 7.29 1.84 -11.76
N ASN A 549 7.04 3.06 -12.25
CA ASN A 549 7.22 3.43 -13.66
C ASN A 549 8.47 4.31 -13.88
N PRO A 550 9.54 3.80 -14.51
CA PRO A 550 10.77 4.54 -14.71
C PRO A 550 10.68 5.54 -15.87
N VAL A 551 11.03 6.80 -15.63
CA VAL A 551 11.18 7.85 -16.64
C VAL A 551 12.66 8.14 -16.82
N LYS A 552 13.17 8.02 -18.06
CA LYS A 552 14.57 8.23 -18.37
C LYS A 552 14.89 9.71 -18.54
N VAL A 553 15.92 10.14 -17.83
CA VAL A 553 16.44 11.52 -17.91
C VAL A 553 17.95 11.51 -18.14
N THR A 554 18.46 12.59 -18.68
CA THR A 554 19.89 12.83 -18.81
C THR A 554 20.20 14.20 -18.22
N GLY A 555 21.28 14.32 -17.48
CA GLY A 555 21.76 15.56 -16.87
C GLY A 555 23.28 15.52 -16.73
N ASP A 556 23.86 16.63 -16.34
CA ASP A 556 25.28 16.72 -16.02
C ASP A 556 25.61 16.15 -14.63
N ARG A 557 26.90 16.22 -14.22
CA ARG A 557 27.36 15.64 -12.93
C ARG A 557 26.84 16.39 -11.71
N GLU A 558 26.36 17.60 -11.86
CA GLU A 558 25.82 18.45 -10.79
C GLU A 558 24.32 18.25 -10.59
N THR A 559 23.68 17.39 -11.39
CA THR A 559 22.26 17.12 -11.26
C THR A 559 21.96 16.33 -9.98
N SER A 560 20.89 16.71 -9.28
CA SER A 560 20.48 16.08 -8.02
C SER A 560 20.23 14.56 -8.16
N ALA A 561 20.49 13.81 -7.10
CA ALA A 561 20.36 12.36 -7.08
C ALA A 561 18.90 11.88 -6.83
N ASN A 562 17.99 12.76 -6.34
CA ASN A 562 16.64 12.40 -5.97
C ASN A 562 15.86 11.72 -7.13
N LEU A 563 14.97 10.78 -6.81
CA LEU A 563 14.25 9.97 -7.80
C LEU A 563 12.92 10.58 -8.24
N ARG A 564 12.37 11.50 -7.47
CA ARG A 564 11.06 12.10 -7.76
C ARG A 564 11.17 13.53 -8.33
N TYR A 565 12.32 14.16 -8.16
CA TYR A 565 12.64 15.42 -8.82
C TYR A 565 14.11 15.44 -9.26
N LYS A 566 14.44 16.29 -10.20
CA LYS A 566 15.82 16.62 -10.57
C LYS A 566 15.95 18.12 -10.67
N THR A 567 17.06 18.63 -10.18
CA THR A 567 17.51 20.01 -10.44
C THR A 567 18.90 20.00 -11.00
N GLY A 568 19.17 20.83 -11.98
CA GLY A 568 20.46 20.90 -12.65
C GLY A 568 20.41 21.63 -13.99
N ARG A 569 21.56 21.71 -14.64
CA ARG A 569 21.70 22.26 -16.00
C ARG A 569 21.54 21.19 -17.07
N ASN A 570 21.14 21.58 -18.26
CA ASN A 570 21.10 20.71 -19.45
C ASN A 570 20.31 19.41 -19.24
N LEU A 571 19.23 19.48 -18.47
CA LEU A 571 18.35 18.33 -18.28
C LEU A 571 17.66 17.98 -19.60
N ALA A 572 17.85 16.74 -20.09
CA ALA A 572 17.18 16.22 -21.27
C ALA A 572 16.20 15.11 -20.86
N TYR A 573 14.94 15.30 -21.22
CA TYR A 573 13.79 14.47 -20.82
C TYR A 573 12.65 14.59 -21.84
N ASN A 574 11.63 13.78 -21.70
CA ASN A 574 10.40 13.96 -22.43
C ASN A 574 9.45 14.87 -21.61
N SER A 575 9.20 16.09 -22.10
CA SER A 575 8.36 17.09 -21.39
C SER A 575 6.92 16.66 -21.15
N ARG A 576 6.43 15.57 -21.78
CA ARG A 576 5.13 14.98 -21.52
C ARG A 576 5.10 14.04 -20.31
N GLU A 577 6.28 13.61 -19.87
CA GLU A 577 6.43 12.60 -18.78
C GLU A 577 6.84 13.26 -17.46
N VAL A 578 7.09 14.60 -17.45
CA VAL A 578 7.48 15.33 -16.25
C VAL A 578 6.76 16.68 -16.15
N TYR A 579 6.67 17.24 -14.95
CA TYR A 579 6.36 18.64 -14.74
C TYR A 579 7.68 19.44 -14.74
N GLU A 580 7.86 20.28 -15.72
CA GLU A 580 9.07 21.08 -15.87
C GLU A 580 8.88 22.52 -15.37
N ILE A 581 9.86 23.03 -14.65
CA ILE A 581 9.99 24.43 -14.25
C ILE A 581 11.32 24.94 -14.78
N LEU A 582 11.25 25.67 -15.89
CA LEU A 582 12.43 26.18 -16.58
C LEU A 582 13.05 27.41 -15.90
N LYS A 583 12.22 28.14 -15.15
CA LYS A 583 12.64 29.30 -14.34
C LYS A 583 12.23 29.06 -12.89
N PRO A 584 13.12 28.52 -12.06
CA PRO A 584 12.82 28.21 -10.66
C PRO A 584 12.28 29.38 -9.86
N GLU A 585 12.74 30.60 -10.16
CA GLU A 585 12.29 31.84 -9.50
C GLU A 585 10.78 32.09 -9.68
N ASP A 586 10.18 31.65 -10.79
CA ASP A 586 8.76 31.81 -11.08
C ASP A 586 7.86 31.08 -10.06
N VAL A 587 8.41 30.06 -9.37
CA VAL A 587 7.75 29.32 -8.30
C VAL A 587 8.51 29.42 -6.98
N GLN A 588 9.29 30.45 -6.80
CA GLN A 588 10.03 30.76 -5.57
C GLN A 588 10.99 29.63 -5.13
N LEU A 589 11.62 28.94 -6.09
CA LEU A 589 12.69 27.96 -5.84
C LEU A 589 14.07 28.55 -6.08
N PRO A 590 15.08 28.22 -5.26
CA PRO A 590 16.45 28.65 -5.47
C PRO A 590 17.07 27.92 -6.67
N SER A 591 18.09 28.54 -7.25
CA SER A 591 18.80 28.01 -8.38
C SER A 591 20.30 28.24 -8.19
N SER A 592 21.08 27.17 -8.24
CA SER A 592 22.53 27.24 -8.15
C SER A 592 23.18 27.97 -9.34
N ASN A 593 22.46 28.09 -10.47
CA ASN A 593 22.94 28.71 -11.72
C ASN A 593 21.76 29.29 -12.52
N LEU A 594 22.02 30.31 -13.35
CA LEU A 594 21.00 30.96 -14.20
C LEU A 594 20.32 30.03 -15.21
N THR A 595 20.90 28.87 -15.52
CA THR A 595 20.35 27.89 -16.49
C THR A 595 19.87 26.61 -15.85
N SER A 596 19.81 26.55 -14.52
CA SER A 596 19.24 25.39 -13.79
C SER A 596 17.73 25.39 -13.92
N SER A 597 17.17 24.19 -14.09
CA SER A 597 15.75 23.94 -14.11
C SER A 597 15.38 22.83 -13.13
N TYR A 598 14.10 22.71 -12.82
CA TYR A 598 13.55 21.60 -12.04
C TYR A 598 12.62 20.77 -12.91
N ILE A 599 12.66 19.47 -12.70
CA ILE A 599 11.67 18.53 -13.24
C ILE A 599 11.12 17.63 -12.11
N PHE A 600 9.84 17.35 -12.15
CA PHE A 600 9.14 16.55 -11.15
C PHE A 600 8.47 15.36 -11.81
N ALA A 601 8.57 14.19 -11.17
CA ALA A 601 7.85 13.01 -11.57
C ALA A 601 6.38 13.10 -11.13
N TYR A 602 5.51 12.49 -11.93
CA TYR A 602 4.09 12.36 -11.64
C TYR A 602 3.75 11.00 -11.05
N ASN A 603 2.59 10.88 -10.40
CA ASN A 603 2.00 9.61 -10.03
C ASN A 603 3.06 8.66 -9.44
N THR A 604 3.17 7.42 -9.91
CA THR A 604 4.16 6.41 -9.49
C THR A 604 5.46 6.46 -10.31
N ASP A 605 5.68 7.48 -11.12
CA ASP A 605 6.87 7.64 -11.94
C ASP A 605 8.11 7.93 -11.09
N PHE A 606 9.29 7.48 -11.56
CA PHE A 606 10.58 7.84 -10.97
C PHE A 606 11.66 8.10 -12.03
N LEU A 607 12.53 9.05 -11.75
CA LEU A 607 13.49 9.58 -12.69
C LEU A 607 14.82 8.82 -12.60
N VAL A 608 15.21 8.15 -13.69
CA VAL A 608 16.45 7.37 -13.75
C VAL A 608 17.38 7.89 -14.84
N TYR A 609 18.69 7.92 -14.56
CA TYR A 609 19.68 8.24 -15.57
C TYR A 609 19.82 7.11 -16.59
N ASN A 610 20.11 7.49 -17.85
CA ASN A 610 20.34 6.52 -18.93
C ASN A 610 21.52 5.58 -18.67
N ASN A 611 22.54 6.08 -17.98
CA ASN A 611 23.69 5.28 -17.60
C ASN A 611 23.28 4.26 -16.54
N ASP A 612 23.42 2.97 -16.86
CA ASP A 612 23.04 1.84 -15.99
C ASP A 612 21.55 1.81 -15.59
N ALA A 613 20.67 2.35 -16.45
CA ALA A 613 19.23 2.49 -16.17
C ALA A 613 18.59 1.18 -15.71
N ASN A 614 18.92 0.04 -16.32
CA ASN A 614 18.31 -1.26 -15.96
C ASN A 614 18.65 -1.73 -14.55
N ARG A 615 19.83 -1.37 -14.03
CA ARG A 615 20.24 -1.67 -12.66
C ARG A 615 19.46 -0.78 -11.68
N HIS A 616 19.40 0.53 -11.95
CA HIS A 616 18.66 1.49 -11.14
C HIS A 616 17.16 1.17 -11.11
N ILE A 617 16.56 0.81 -12.25
CA ILE A 617 15.15 0.43 -12.34
C ILE A 617 14.86 -0.78 -11.44
N ARG A 618 15.67 -1.83 -11.46
CA ARG A 618 15.47 -3.01 -10.60
C ARG A 618 15.65 -2.68 -9.13
N TYR A 619 16.53 -1.76 -8.80
CA TYR A 619 16.83 -1.40 -7.42
C TYR A 619 15.72 -0.53 -6.79
N TYR A 620 15.22 0.47 -7.54
CA TYR A 620 14.28 1.46 -7.02
C TYR A 620 12.80 1.14 -7.29
N ARG A 621 12.51 0.26 -8.22
CA ARG A 621 11.11 -0.14 -8.47
C ARG A 621 10.48 -0.73 -7.21
N ASN A 622 9.23 -0.36 -6.94
CA ASN A 622 8.46 -0.74 -5.76
C ASN A 622 9.03 -0.22 -4.43
N THR A 623 9.88 0.81 -4.43
CA THR A 623 10.32 1.52 -3.21
C THR A 623 9.43 2.74 -2.95
N PHE A 624 9.39 3.21 -1.71
CA PHE A 624 8.73 4.45 -1.35
C PHE A 624 9.67 5.62 -1.59
N GLN A 625 9.22 6.62 -2.34
CA GLN A 625 10.01 7.79 -2.74
C GLN A 625 9.18 9.05 -2.60
N HIS A 626 9.83 10.20 -2.44
CA HIS A 626 9.22 11.51 -2.29
C HIS A 626 9.98 12.58 -3.07
N GLY A 627 9.38 13.74 -3.28
CA GLY A 627 9.95 14.87 -4.01
C GLY A 627 9.16 15.30 -5.24
N GLY A 628 8.16 14.51 -5.67
CA GLY A 628 7.37 14.72 -6.87
C GLY A 628 5.91 15.11 -6.60
N ILE A 629 5.04 14.77 -7.56
CA ILE A 629 3.63 15.13 -7.54
C ILE A 629 2.77 13.88 -7.44
N SER A 630 2.18 13.68 -6.27
CA SER A 630 1.11 12.73 -6.00
C SER A 630 0.25 13.23 -4.84
N MET A 631 -0.94 12.66 -4.68
CA MET A 631 -1.79 12.98 -3.53
C MET A 631 -1.10 12.60 -2.22
N GLU A 632 -0.43 11.46 -2.19
CA GLU A 632 0.30 10.94 -1.02
C GLU A 632 1.46 11.85 -0.59
N GLU A 633 2.14 12.52 -1.55
CA GLU A 633 3.25 13.42 -1.26
C GLU A 633 2.80 14.82 -0.88
N MET A 634 1.74 15.34 -1.53
CA MET A 634 1.34 16.76 -1.44
C MET A 634 0.16 17.03 -0.52
N ILE A 635 -0.79 16.09 -0.36
CA ILE A 635 -1.96 16.25 0.53
C ILE A 635 -1.59 15.71 1.90
N VAL A 636 -1.01 16.59 2.72
CA VAL A 636 -0.38 16.24 3.99
C VAL A 636 -1.37 16.41 5.14
N PRO A 637 -1.45 15.45 6.09
CA PRO A 637 -2.38 15.54 7.21
C PRO A 637 -2.06 16.72 8.14
N TYR A 638 -3.11 17.41 8.58
CA TYR A 638 -3.11 18.43 9.62
C TYR A 638 -4.16 18.06 10.66
N ILE A 639 -3.71 17.57 11.79
CA ILE A 639 -4.56 16.99 12.84
C ILE A 639 -4.42 17.78 14.12
N VAL A 640 -5.53 18.15 14.75
CA VAL A 640 -5.53 18.77 16.08
C VAL A 640 -6.20 17.83 17.06
N LEU A 641 -5.47 17.47 18.11
CA LEU A 641 -5.89 16.60 19.19
C LEU A 641 -6.08 17.41 20.46
N LYS A 642 -7.25 17.31 21.06
CA LYS A 642 -7.52 17.85 22.40
C LYS A 642 -7.50 16.73 23.43
N PRO A 643 -6.79 16.90 24.56
CA PRO A 643 -6.73 15.88 25.60
C PRO A 643 -8.12 15.64 26.18
N LYS A 644 -8.46 14.40 26.48
CA LYS A 644 -9.65 14.03 27.22
C LYS A 644 -9.49 14.44 28.67
N GLN A 645 -10.57 14.97 29.27
CA GLN A 645 -10.63 15.33 30.67
C GLN A 645 -10.77 14.11 31.56
#